data_27f0db715bb60914fcffc077b338b4f7
#
_entry.id   27f0db715bb60914fcffc077b338b4f7
#
_cell.length_a   1.000
_cell.length_b   1.000
_cell.length_c   1.000
_cell.angle_alpha   90.00
_cell.angle_beta   90.00
_cell.angle_gamma   90.00
#
_symmetry.space_group_name_H-M   'P 1'
#
loop_
_entity.id
_entity.type
_entity.pdbx_description
1 polymer ?
#
loop_
_entity_poly.entity_id
_entity_poly.type
_entity_poly.pdbx_seq_one_letter_code
_entity_poly.pdbx_strand_id
1 'polypeptide(L)'
;MNWRTVFRAPLLRRAGLVASHLVLTAVGYYAAFEMRFDFRIPAAALERFAATLPILILARLALAIRFRLDRGYWAHVGVPDLLRLASAATLGSVVFAGTLLALGRLDGIPASVLGLEWLLAIALTGGVRLAARCWRESRRSMPLTRGKRTLILGAGDAGEQILRQLQHDPRCGFQVVGLIDDDPAKLGRELHGVPVLGTSEDLRRLAIVHEIHQALIAIPSITGEKLRRLVDLSVQAAVEVRLLPPLRDLVAGEVHLNQVREVRIDDLLGREPVALDLSAVLPEVAGQTVVVTGAGGSIGSELARQLARLRPLRLVLIERAESPLHDIHLEVSREHPEIEVVPVLASVTNTDRLQHIFHTYRPDLVFHAAAYKHVPMLEWNVVEGVWNNVIGTLRAARCAARAGARKFVLISTDKAVNPTSVLGATKFIAERVVRELPSLRASSTDFRVVRFGNVLDSNGSVLPLFKRQLAAGGPLTVTHPEVRRYFMTIPEAVQLVLQAASLPEAAGRIALLEMGAQIRILDLAEQLIRLNGLLPYKDVQIAFIGLRPGEKLEEELVGPGEATIRTSVEKIHLVDRNGNHGEELARRLRYLTQVTARRDEMALLRGLTALAPDYRPGLSMSRYPAAGIGPLTGNGNGHGNGHSNGHGRPNGNGHASTNGHASTNGHAHDAGQEGGNGNGHRPDQVPAPAEGGG
;
A
#
# COMPACT_ATOMS: atom_id res chain seq x y z
N MET A 1 10.63 -27.04 44.55
CA MET A 1 11.91 -26.52 44.09
C MET A 1 11.88 -26.39 42.56
N ASN A 2 11.84 -25.18 42.04
CA ASN A 2 11.49 -24.91 40.66
C ASN A 2 12.71 -25.07 39.74
N TRP A 3 12.79 -26.12 38.95
CA TRP A 3 13.91 -26.46 38.08
C TRP A 3 14.34 -25.34 37.11
N ARG A 4 13.44 -24.39 36.85
CA ARG A 4 13.67 -23.27 35.95
C ARG A 4 14.59 -22.15 36.52
N THR A 5 14.76 -22.09 37.83
CA THR A 5 15.58 -21.05 38.49
C THR A 5 17.05 -21.47 38.69
N VAL A 6 17.34 -22.77 38.77
CA VAL A 6 18.70 -23.31 39.01
C VAL A 6 19.61 -23.20 37.76
N PHE A 7 19.03 -23.17 36.54
CA PHE A 7 19.80 -23.11 35.30
C PHE A 7 19.95 -21.70 34.67
N ARG A 8 19.77 -20.63 35.45
CA ARG A 8 19.99 -19.26 34.97
C ARG A 8 21.46 -18.81 34.96
N ALA A 9 22.35 -19.47 35.65
CA ALA A 9 23.76 -19.16 35.63
C ALA A 9 24.46 -19.84 34.44
N PRO A 10 25.12 -19.12 33.55
CA PRO A 10 25.72 -19.67 32.32
C PRO A 10 26.81 -20.73 32.63
N LEU A 11 27.47 -20.65 33.77
CA LEU A 11 28.48 -21.60 34.25
C LEU A 11 27.86 -22.96 34.63
N LEU A 12 26.75 -22.97 35.37
CA LEU A 12 26.06 -24.21 35.78
C LEU A 12 25.51 -24.99 34.58
N ARG A 13 25.05 -24.28 33.57
CA ARG A 13 24.55 -24.89 32.33
C ARG A 13 25.69 -25.54 31.53
N ARG A 14 26.86 -24.89 31.42
CA ARG A 14 28.04 -25.47 30.76
C ARG A 14 28.53 -26.69 31.49
N ALA A 15 28.60 -26.62 32.82
CA ALA A 15 28.99 -27.75 33.66
C ALA A 15 28.04 -28.96 33.47
N GLY A 16 26.70 -28.71 33.41
CA GLY A 16 25.72 -29.76 33.15
C GLY A 16 25.86 -30.42 31.77
N LEU A 17 26.17 -29.61 30.72
CA LEU A 17 26.41 -30.15 29.37
C LEU A 17 27.68 -31.00 29.29
N VAL A 18 28.74 -30.59 29.94
CA VAL A 18 29.98 -31.34 29.99
C VAL A 18 29.77 -32.60 30.82
N ALA A 19 29.14 -32.51 31.98
CA ALA A 19 28.85 -33.67 32.83
C ALA A 19 28.02 -34.73 32.08
N SER A 20 26.94 -34.32 31.35
CA SER A 20 26.15 -35.25 30.56
C SER A 20 26.98 -35.95 29.46
N HIS A 21 27.86 -35.21 28.80
CA HIS A 21 28.75 -35.76 27.78
C HIS A 21 29.73 -36.82 28.39
N LEU A 22 30.29 -36.53 29.54
CA LEU A 22 31.21 -37.47 30.26
C LEU A 22 30.44 -38.71 30.75
N VAL A 23 29.22 -38.56 31.28
CA VAL A 23 28.39 -39.69 31.69
C VAL A 23 28.04 -40.58 30.48
N LEU A 24 27.62 -40.00 29.37
CA LEU A 24 27.33 -40.77 28.15
C LEU A 24 28.57 -41.46 27.60
N THR A 25 29.74 -40.86 27.72
CA THR A 25 31.03 -41.49 27.37
C THR A 25 31.32 -42.69 28.25
N ALA A 26 31.19 -42.54 29.57
CA ALA A 26 31.41 -43.66 30.51
C ALA A 26 30.44 -44.80 30.31
N VAL A 27 29.16 -44.50 30.12
CA VAL A 27 28.10 -45.49 29.79
C VAL A 27 28.40 -46.19 28.45
N GLY A 28 28.77 -45.43 27.40
CA GLY A 28 29.11 -46.02 26.10
C GLY A 28 30.33 -46.93 26.17
N TYR A 29 31.37 -46.54 26.94
CA TYR A 29 32.55 -47.34 27.12
C TYR A 29 32.28 -48.61 27.93
N TYR A 30 31.49 -48.53 29.00
CA TYR A 30 31.03 -49.72 29.76
C TYR A 30 30.20 -50.64 28.87
N ALA A 31 29.27 -50.11 28.12
CA ALA A 31 28.46 -50.88 27.17
C ALA A 31 29.29 -51.59 26.10
N ALA A 32 30.41 -50.99 25.66
CA ALA A 32 31.32 -51.61 24.69
C ALA A 32 31.99 -52.86 25.28
N PHE A 33 32.31 -52.87 26.58
CA PHE A 33 32.80 -54.05 27.27
C PHE A 33 31.69 -55.09 27.43
N GLU A 34 30.48 -54.71 27.89
CA GLU A 34 29.35 -55.61 28.00
C GLU A 34 29.03 -56.32 26.66
N MET A 35 28.97 -55.58 25.58
CA MET A 35 28.70 -56.14 24.24
C MET A 35 29.84 -57.03 23.73
N ARG A 36 31.08 -56.79 24.12
CA ARG A 36 32.23 -57.63 23.72
C ARG A 36 32.29 -58.93 24.47
N PHE A 37 31.86 -58.93 25.75
CA PHE A 37 31.94 -60.10 26.63
C PHE A 37 30.58 -60.76 26.88
N ASP A 38 29.61 -60.60 25.96
CA ASP A 38 28.29 -61.19 26.01
C ASP A 38 27.60 -60.98 27.36
N PHE A 39 27.67 -59.77 27.90
CA PHE A 39 27.12 -59.30 29.19
C PHE A 39 27.70 -60.05 30.43
N ARG A 40 28.88 -60.61 30.28
CA ARG A 40 29.62 -61.26 31.38
C ARG A 40 31.09 -60.80 31.37
N ILE A 41 31.36 -59.62 31.87
CA ILE A 41 32.68 -59.04 31.86
C ILE A 41 33.59 -59.81 32.83
N PRO A 42 34.71 -60.42 32.39
CA PRO A 42 35.72 -61.04 33.30
C PRO A 42 36.32 -60.02 34.25
N ALA A 43 36.71 -60.42 35.49
CA ALA A 43 37.29 -59.52 36.51
C ALA A 43 38.49 -58.74 35.94
N ALA A 44 39.41 -59.45 35.25
CA ALA A 44 40.60 -58.82 34.66
C ALA A 44 40.22 -57.75 33.54
N ALA A 45 39.11 -57.89 32.86
CA ALA A 45 38.62 -56.88 31.88
C ALA A 45 37.97 -55.70 32.59
N LEU A 46 37.30 -55.92 33.71
CA LEU A 46 36.71 -54.85 34.55
C LEU A 46 37.79 -53.98 35.20
N GLU A 47 38.88 -54.59 35.65
CA GLU A 47 40.05 -53.83 36.15
C GLU A 47 40.69 -52.99 35.09
N ARG A 48 40.80 -53.50 33.83
CA ARG A 48 41.28 -52.69 32.69
C ARG A 48 40.32 -51.56 32.33
N PHE A 49 39.04 -51.81 32.31
CA PHE A 49 38.01 -50.76 32.13
C PHE A 49 38.21 -49.63 33.16
N ALA A 50 38.30 -49.98 34.47
CA ALA A 50 38.46 -49.00 35.54
C ALA A 50 39.82 -48.23 35.43
N ALA A 51 40.88 -48.88 34.98
CA ALA A 51 42.19 -48.25 34.82
C ALA A 51 42.27 -47.33 33.59
N THR A 52 41.46 -47.57 32.53
CA THR A 52 41.51 -46.81 31.26
C THR A 52 40.40 -45.79 31.13
N LEU A 53 39.30 -45.92 31.86
CA LEU A 53 38.17 -44.97 31.86
C LEU A 53 38.62 -43.51 32.15
N PRO A 54 39.49 -43.21 33.12
CA PRO A 54 39.97 -41.85 33.37
C PRO A 54 40.69 -41.25 32.17
N ILE A 55 41.46 -42.05 31.42
CA ILE A 55 42.19 -41.63 30.25
C ILE A 55 41.21 -41.23 29.13
N LEU A 56 40.19 -42.05 28.91
CA LEU A 56 39.12 -41.76 27.94
C LEU A 56 38.37 -40.50 28.31
N ILE A 57 37.99 -40.34 29.59
CA ILE A 57 37.27 -39.15 30.08
C ILE A 57 38.10 -37.88 29.86
N LEU A 58 39.39 -37.90 30.15
CA LEU A 58 40.28 -36.75 29.96
C LEU A 58 40.42 -36.42 28.45
N ALA A 59 40.63 -37.42 27.60
CA ALA A 59 40.70 -37.21 26.16
C ALA A 59 39.39 -36.59 25.61
N ARG A 60 38.24 -37.11 26.02
CA ARG A 60 36.92 -36.62 25.60
C ARG A 60 36.65 -35.20 26.15
N LEU A 61 37.01 -34.89 27.38
CA LEU A 61 36.88 -33.56 27.99
C LEU A 61 37.70 -32.51 27.23
N ALA A 62 38.98 -32.83 26.96
CA ALA A 62 39.87 -31.92 26.22
C ALA A 62 39.29 -31.56 24.83
N LEU A 63 38.78 -32.57 24.13
CA LEU A 63 38.19 -32.36 22.79
C LEU A 63 36.80 -31.72 22.84
N ALA A 64 35.99 -32.01 23.85
CA ALA A 64 34.71 -31.31 24.03
C ALA A 64 34.91 -29.79 24.20
N ILE A 65 35.96 -29.39 24.96
CA ILE A 65 36.34 -27.98 25.12
C ILE A 65 36.91 -27.42 23.80
N ARG A 66 37.78 -28.15 23.11
CA ARG A 66 38.45 -27.70 21.87
C ARG A 66 37.43 -27.50 20.72
N PHE A 67 36.44 -28.38 20.60
CA PHE A 67 35.36 -28.31 19.61
C PHE A 67 34.15 -27.49 20.07
N ARG A 68 34.25 -26.84 21.25
CA ARG A 68 33.20 -25.98 21.83
C ARG A 68 31.86 -26.67 22.02
N LEU A 69 31.83 -27.97 22.30
CA LEU A 69 30.60 -28.74 22.52
C LEU A 69 29.88 -28.35 23.82
N ASP A 70 30.56 -27.61 24.71
CA ASP A 70 30.04 -26.99 25.93
C ASP A 70 29.16 -25.78 25.71
N ARG A 71 29.15 -25.20 24.49
CA ARG A 71 28.43 -23.96 24.14
C ARG A 71 27.14 -24.19 23.33
N GLY A 72 26.88 -25.42 22.91
CA GLY A 72 25.72 -25.74 22.05
C GLY A 72 24.39 -25.74 22.80
N TYR A 73 23.33 -25.29 22.11
CA TYR A 73 21.96 -25.46 22.56
C TYR A 73 21.40 -26.78 21.99
N TRP A 74 21.17 -27.80 22.83
CA TRP A 74 20.65 -29.11 22.42
C TRP A 74 19.33 -29.04 21.69
N ALA A 75 18.56 -27.97 21.90
CA ALA A 75 17.29 -27.74 21.29
C ALA A 75 17.34 -27.23 19.84
N HIS A 76 18.53 -26.88 19.34
CA HIS A 76 18.72 -26.30 17.99
C HIS A 76 19.91 -26.99 17.26
N VAL A 77 20.05 -28.29 17.45
CA VAL A 77 21.15 -29.06 16.85
C VAL A 77 20.90 -29.20 15.35
N GLY A 78 21.79 -28.63 14.54
CA GLY A 78 21.81 -28.76 13.07
C GLY A 78 22.75 -29.86 12.58
N VAL A 79 22.74 -30.12 11.29
CA VAL A 79 23.69 -31.06 10.63
C VAL A 79 25.16 -30.65 10.91
N PRO A 80 25.56 -29.37 10.88
CA PRO A 80 26.91 -28.97 11.19
C PRO A 80 27.35 -29.32 12.65
N ASP A 81 26.39 -29.28 13.60
CA ASP A 81 26.70 -29.62 15.01
C ASP A 81 26.88 -31.11 15.20
N LEU A 82 26.10 -31.95 14.46
CA LEU A 82 26.28 -33.41 14.47
C LEU A 82 27.61 -33.80 13.83
N LEU A 83 28.02 -33.14 12.75
CA LEU A 83 29.34 -33.37 12.14
C LEU A 83 30.49 -32.98 13.06
N ARG A 84 30.40 -31.84 13.76
CA ARG A 84 31.38 -31.43 14.78
C ARG A 84 31.49 -32.46 15.91
N LEU A 85 30.35 -32.98 16.35
CA LEU A 85 30.29 -34.00 17.40
C LEU A 85 30.93 -35.31 16.95
N ALA A 86 30.59 -35.77 15.73
CA ALA A 86 31.18 -36.97 15.14
C ALA A 86 32.72 -36.81 14.98
N SER A 87 33.18 -35.67 14.51
CA SER A 87 34.62 -35.37 14.37
C SER A 87 35.33 -35.38 15.73
N ALA A 88 34.73 -34.74 16.76
CA ALA A 88 35.28 -34.73 18.11
C ALA A 88 35.30 -36.14 18.73
N ALA A 89 34.27 -36.96 18.48
CA ALA A 89 34.19 -38.34 18.93
C ALA A 89 35.27 -39.18 18.27
N THR A 90 35.43 -39.09 16.94
CA THR A 90 36.43 -39.85 16.20
C THR A 90 37.85 -39.50 16.67
N LEU A 91 38.17 -38.19 16.73
CA LEU A 91 39.46 -37.75 17.18
C LEU A 91 39.73 -38.18 18.64
N GLY A 92 38.69 -38.18 19.49
CA GLY A 92 38.80 -38.63 20.89
C GLY A 92 39.12 -40.10 21.01
N SER A 93 38.52 -40.96 20.22
CA SER A 93 38.85 -42.40 20.22
C SER A 93 40.27 -42.66 19.66
N VAL A 94 40.70 -41.89 18.65
CA VAL A 94 42.11 -41.96 18.14
C VAL A 94 43.10 -41.53 19.20
N VAL A 95 42.86 -40.39 19.86
CA VAL A 95 43.75 -39.91 20.96
C VAL A 95 43.76 -40.91 22.13
N PHE A 96 42.61 -41.46 22.49
CA PHE A 96 42.51 -42.48 23.52
C PHE A 96 43.34 -43.74 23.18
N ALA A 97 43.14 -44.32 21.99
CA ALA A 97 43.88 -45.48 21.53
C ALA A 97 45.40 -45.21 21.44
N GLY A 98 45.80 -44.03 20.90
CA GLY A 98 47.20 -43.60 20.85
C GLY A 98 47.84 -43.43 22.26
N THR A 99 47.10 -42.90 23.22
CA THR A 99 47.52 -42.75 24.60
C THR A 99 47.69 -44.13 25.28
N LEU A 100 46.78 -45.06 25.04
CA LEU A 100 46.88 -46.44 25.52
C LEU A 100 48.10 -47.15 24.95
N LEU A 101 48.37 -46.98 23.66
CA LEU A 101 49.55 -47.51 23.00
C LEU A 101 50.86 -46.95 23.61
N ALA A 102 50.94 -45.62 23.77
CA ALA A 102 52.13 -44.95 24.36
C ALA A 102 52.37 -45.34 25.78
N LEU A 103 51.35 -45.68 26.58
CA LEU A 103 51.43 -46.12 27.95
C LEU A 103 51.67 -47.63 28.11
N GLY A 104 51.75 -48.40 26.99
CA GLY A 104 51.86 -49.86 27.03
C GLY A 104 50.59 -50.55 27.59
N ARG A 105 49.47 -49.90 27.62
CA ARG A 105 48.19 -50.41 28.17
C ARG A 105 47.20 -50.88 27.14
N LEU A 106 47.62 -50.92 25.87
CA LEU A 106 46.74 -51.38 24.75
C LEU A 106 46.63 -52.92 24.77
N ASP A 107 47.67 -53.61 25.24
CA ASP A 107 47.66 -55.07 25.31
C ASP A 107 46.59 -55.58 26.30
N GLY A 108 45.67 -56.35 25.76
CA GLY A 108 44.53 -56.92 26.51
C GLY A 108 43.23 -56.13 26.44
N ILE A 109 43.18 -55.01 25.71
CA ILE A 109 41.90 -54.41 25.32
C ILE A 109 41.59 -54.89 23.88
N PRO A 110 40.54 -55.65 23.66
CA PRO A 110 40.17 -56.08 22.30
C PRO A 110 39.90 -54.89 21.38
N ALA A 111 40.41 -54.93 20.16
CA ALA A 111 40.18 -53.87 19.15
C ALA A 111 38.68 -53.60 18.89
N SER A 112 37.84 -54.63 19.06
CA SER A 112 36.37 -54.50 19.00
C SER A 112 35.80 -53.58 20.09
N VAL A 113 36.38 -53.53 21.29
CA VAL A 113 35.96 -52.61 22.35
C VAL A 113 36.24 -51.15 21.95
N LEU A 114 37.39 -50.86 21.31
CA LEU A 114 37.70 -49.53 20.81
C LEU A 114 36.75 -49.09 19.68
N GLY A 115 36.45 -50.03 18.78
CA GLY A 115 35.48 -49.77 17.69
C GLY A 115 34.04 -49.56 18.19
N LEU A 116 33.61 -50.37 19.14
CA LEU A 116 32.31 -50.24 19.81
C LEU A 116 32.20 -48.94 20.62
N GLU A 117 33.27 -48.58 21.38
CA GLU A 117 33.32 -47.31 22.11
C GLU A 117 33.14 -46.11 21.15
N TRP A 118 33.86 -46.08 20.05
CA TRP A 118 33.73 -45.04 19.03
C TRP A 118 32.32 -44.93 18.47
N LEU A 119 31.71 -46.05 18.08
CA LEU A 119 30.37 -46.08 17.54
C LEU A 119 29.32 -45.63 18.56
N LEU A 120 29.41 -46.15 19.79
CA LEU A 120 28.51 -45.83 20.89
C LEU A 120 28.66 -44.36 21.33
N ALA A 121 29.86 -43.82 21.31
CA ALA A 121 30.10 -42.42 21.63
C ALA A 121 29.34 -41.48 20.66
N ILE A 122 29.40 -41.77 19.35
CA ILE A 122 28.62 -41.00 18.33
C ILE A 122 27.11 -41.24 18.51
N ALA A 123 26.69 -42.49 18.63
CA ALA A 123 25.27 -42.86 18.72
C ALA A 123 24.58 -42.27 19.97
N LEU A 124 25.19 -42.40 21.16
CA LEU A 124 24.60 -41.92 22.40
C LEU A 124 24.61 -40.40 22.50
N THR A 125 25.74 -39.77 22.19
CA THR A 125 25.84 -38.30 22.31
C THR A 125 25.05 -37.58 21.20
N GLY A 126 24.99 -38.11 19.98
CA GLY A 126 24.20 -37.61 18.88
C GLY A 126 22.72 -37.91 19.05
N GLY A 127 22.41 -39.17 19.42
CA GLY A 127 21.02 -39.65 19.59
C GLY A 127 20.26 -38.90 20.68
N VAL A 128 20.88 -38.66 21.86
CA VAL A 128 20.24 -37.87 22.93
C VAL A 128 19.94 -36.43 22.48
N ARG A 129 20.86 -35.80 21.73
CA ARG A 129 20.63 -34.44 21.17
C ARG A 129 19.52 -34.41 20.11
N LEU A 130 19.52 -35.41 19.24
CA LEU A 130 18.47 -35.53 18.22
C LEU A 130 17.12 -35.82 18.87
N ALA A 131 17.06 -36.73 19.85
CA ALA A 131 15.85 -37.04 20.60
C ALA A 131 15.27 -35.81 21.33
N ALA A 132 16.16 -35.00 21.96
CA ALA A 132 15.77 -33.75 22.60
C ALA A 132 15.18 -32.74 21.60
N ARG A 133 15.73 -32.66 20.41
CA ARG A 133 15.21 -31.86 19.32
C ARG A 133 13.83 -32.35 18.85
N CYS A 134 13.72 -33.61 18.48
CA CYS A 134 12.48 -34.22 18.01
C CYS A 134 11.35 -34.10 19.04
N TRP A 135 11.66 -34.35 20.33
CA TRP A 135 10.70 -34.19 21.42
C TRP A 135 10.18 -32.75 21.56
N ARG A 136 11.08 -31.76 21.38
CA ARG A 136 10.70 -30.36 21.41
C ARG A 136 9.90 -29.95 20.16
N GLU A 137 10.29 -30.43 18.98
CA GLU A 137 9.54 -30.20 17.73
C GLU A 137 8.15 -30.85 17.80
N SER A 138 8.05 -32.08 18.28
CA SER A 138 6.77 -32.78 18.49
C SER A 138 5.84 -32.07 19.48
N ARG A 139 6.38 -31.44 20.53
CA ARG A 139 5.57 -30.64 21.46
C ARG A 139 5.16 -29.28 20.92
N ARG A 140 5.82 -28.77 19.89
CA ARG A 140 5.45 -27.53 19.20
C ARG A 140 4.37 -27.74 18.15
N SER A 141 4.23 -28.96 17.65
CA SER A 141 3.20 -29.35 16.66
C SER A 141 1.81 -29.59 17.30
N MET A 142 1.51 -28.96 18.43
CA MET A 142 0.11 -28.96 18.91
C MET A 142 -0.75 -28.16 17.94
N PRO A 143 -1.91 -28.68 17.50
CA PRO A 143 -2.80 -27.96 16.60
C PRO A 143 -3.16 -26.62 17.23
N LEU A 144 -2.98 -25.55 16.47
CA LEU A 144 -3.37 -24.19 16.80
C LEU A 144 -4.88 -24.12 16.98
N THR A 145 -5.37 -24.35 18.19
CA THR A 145 -6.81 -24.36 18.53
C THR A 145 -7.39 -22.95 18.71
N ARG A 146 -6.59 -21.89 18.50
CA ARG A 146 -7.02 -20.50 18.63
C ARG A 146 -6.65 -19.71 17.38
N GLY A 147 -7.57 -19.56 16.44
CA GLY A 147 -7.41 -18.77 15.24
C GLY A 147 -8.50 -19.06 14.22
N LYS A 148 -8.65 -18.22 13.20
CA LYS A 148 -9.54 -18.48 12.07
C LYS A 148 -9.01 -19.67 11.26
N ARG A 149 -9.87 -20.65 10.96
CA ARG A 149 -9.51 -21.80 10.10
C ARG A 149 -9.17 -21.27 8.70
N THR A 150 -7.93 -21.51 8.27
CA THR A 150 -7.33 -20.87 7.10
C THR A 150 -6.85 -21.89 6.09
N LEU A 151 -7.15 -21.66 4.81
CA LEU A 151 -6.49 -22.31 3.67
C LEU A 151 -5.41 -21.37 3.10
N ILE A 152 -4.26 -21.93 2.74
CA ILE A 152 -3.23 -21.21 1.99
C ILE A 152 -3.40 -21.55 0.51
N LEU A 153 -3.59 -20.51 -0.32
CA LEU A 153 -3.69 -20.61 -1.77
C LEU A 153 -2.28 -20.39 -2.37
N GLY A 154 -1.70 -21.47 -2.89
CA GLY A 154 -0.33 -21.54 -3.39
C GLY A 154 0.58 -22.38 -2.47
N ALA A 155 1.01 -23.55 -2.95
CA ALA A 155 1.95 -24.46 -2.32
C ALA A 155 3.35 -24.38 -2.97
N GLY A 156 3.81 -23.15 -3.31
CA GLY A 156 5.16 -22.82 -3.76
C GLY A 156 6.02 -22.31 -2.59
N ASP A 157 7.20 -21.75 -2.91
CA ASP A 157 8.19 -21.28 -1.94
C ASP A 157 7.61 -20.23 -0.97
N ALA A 158 6.79 -19.30 -1.46
CA ALA A 158 6.14 -18.30 -0.61
C ALA A 158 5.10 -18.93 0.33
N GLY A 159 4.31 -19.89 -0.17
CA GLY A 159 3.37 -20.66 0.65
C GLY A 159 4.09 -21.45 1.74
N GLU A 160 5.22 -22.07 1.41
CA GLU A 160 6.07 -22.77 2.36
C GLU A 160 6.61 -21.84 3.45
N GLN A 161 7.17 -20.70 3.06
CA GLN A 161 7.74 -19.74 4.01
C GLN A 161 6.69 -19.22 5.01
N ILE A 162 5.50 -18.84 4.49
CA ILE A 162 4.38 -18.40 5.33
C ILE A 162 3.90 -19.53 6.24
N LEU A 163 3.72 -20.74 5.72
CA LEU A 163 3.31 -21.88 6.51
C LEU A 163 4.26 -22.12 7.69
N ARG A 164 5.57 -22.10 7.45
CA ARG A 164 6.60 -22.24 8.51
C ARG A 164 6.48 -21.15 9.57
N GLN A 165 6.26 -19.88 9.15
CA GLN A 165 6.09 -18.78 10.10
C GLN A 165 4.81 -18.93 10.93
N LEU A 166 3.69 -19.32 10.30
CA LEU A 166 2.42 -19.57 10.98
C LEU A 166 2.53 -20.72 12.01
N GLN A 167 3.29 -21.77 11.69
CA GLN A 167 3.56 -22.87 12.62
C GLN A 167 4.47 -22.48 13.79
N HIS A 168 5.35 -21.46 13.61
CA HIS A 168 6.27 -20.99 14.64
C HIS A 168 5.66 -19.95 15.59
N ASP A 169 4.63 -19.21 15.15
CA ASP A 169 3.92 -18.23 15.98
C ASP A 169 2.43 -18.58 16.18
N PRO A 170 2.12 -19.30 17.28
CA PRO A 170 0.73 -19.68 17.61
C PRO A 170 -0.20 -18.50 17.90
N ARG A 171 0.33 -17.27 18.05
CA ARG A 171 -0.46 -16.08 18.38
C ARG A 171 -0.90 -15.28 17.17
N CYS A 172 -0.51 -15.68 15.97
CA CYS A 172 -0.81 -14.97 14.73
C CYS A 172 -2.31 -14.97 14.33
N GLY A 173 -3.15 -15.76 15.01
CA GLY A 173 -4.59 -15.80 14.75
C GLY A 173 -5.02 -16.64 13.54
N PHE A 174 -4.11 -17.39 12.91
CA PHE A 174 -4.37 -18.28 11.78
C PHE A 174 -4.24 -19.74 12.22
N GLN A 175 -5.26 -20.55 11.88
CA GLN A 175 -5.21 -22.00 12.02
C GLN A 175 -5.16 -22.62 10.63
N VAL A 176 -3.99 -22.99 10.14
CA VAL A 176 -3.84 -23.58 8.82
C VAL A 176 -4.40 -24.98 8.81
N VAL A 177 -5.39 -25.23 7.93
CA VAL A 177 -6.06 -26.54 7.77
C VAL A 177 -5.47 -27.31 6.58
N GLY A 178 -5.06 -26.62 5.53
CA GLY A 178 -4.51 -27.20 4.32
C GLY A 178 -4.01 -26.15 3.35
N LEU A 179 -3.42 -26.62 2.26
CA LEU A 179 -3.03 -25.79 1.12
C LEU A 179 -3.90 -26.15 -0.09
N ILE A 180 -3.96 -25.20 -1.04
CA ILE A 180 -4.55 -25.37 -2.37
C ILE A 180 -3.52 -24.95 -3.41
N ASP A 181 -3.35 -25.73 -4.48
CA ASP A 181 -2.48 -25.36 -5.61
C ASP A 181 -3.06 -25.95 -6.90
N ASP A 182 -3.05 -25.15 -7.97
CA ASP A 182 -3.58 -25.58 -9.27
C ASP A 182 -2.60 -26.49 -10.06
N ASP A 183 -1.39 -26.71 -9.53
CA ASP A 183 -0.44 -27.68 -10.08
C ASP A 183 -0.82 -29.11 -9.68
N PRO A 184 -1.23 -29.96 -10.65
CA PRO A 184 -1.63 -31.34 -10.37
C PRO A 184 -0.52 -32.18 -9.69
N ALA A 185 0.75 -31.83 -9.91
CA ALA A 185 1.88 -32.55 -9.34
C ALA A 185 2.01 -32.39 -7.83
N LYS A 186 1.36 -31.39 -7.25
CA LYS A 186 1.37 -31.09 -5.81
C LYS A 186 0.19 -31.68 -5.07
N LEU A 187 -0.87 -32.06 -5.76
CA LEU A 187 -2.12 -32.55 -5.16
C LEU A 187 -1.85 -33.79 -4.32
N GLY A 188 -2.41 -33.82 -3.09
CA GLY A 188 -2.26 -34.93 -2.14
C GLY A 188 -0.86 -35.02 -1.51
N ARG A 189 0.07 -34.12 -1.81
CA ARG A 189 1.35 -34.02 -1.09
C ARG A 189 1.21 -33.22 0.20
N GLU A 190 2.16 -33.40 1.09
CA GLU A 190 2.23 -32.65 2.36
C GLU A 190 3.43 -31.70 2.35
N LEU A 191 3.19 -30.50 2.86
CA LEU A 191 4.21 -29.48 3.08
C LEU A 191 4.29 -29.21 4.59
N HIS A 192 5.42 -29.55 5.22
CA HIS A 192 5.59 -29.47 6.69
C HIS A 192 4.45 -30.11 7.50
N GLY A 193 3.93 -31.24 7.03
CA GLY A 193 2.84 -31.99 7.68
C GLY A 193 1.44 -31.40 7.45
N VAL A 194 1.29 -30.45 6.50
CA VAL A 194 -0.01 -29.89 6.10
C VAL A 194 -0.30 -30.33 4.66
N PRO A 195 -1.46 -30.95 4.39
CA PRO A 195 -1.77 -31.52 3.08
C PRO A 195 -2.19 -30.45 2.05
N VAL A 196 -1.87 -30.70 0.76
CA VAL A 196 -2.47 -30.01 -0.38
C VAL A 196 -3.80 -30.69 -0.70
N LEU A 197 -4.91 -30.02 -0.35
CA LEU A 197 -6.26 -30.61 -0.32
C LEU A 197 -6.98 -30.60 -1.67
N GLY A 198 -6.58 -29.73 -2.59
CA GLY A 198 -7.26 -29.55 -3.87
C GLY A 198 -6.71 -28.42 -4.70
N THR A 199 -7.46 -28.07 -5.74
CA THR A 199 -7.23 -26.92 -6.62
C THR A 199 -8.08 -25.72 -6.22
N SER A 200 -7.88 -24.58 -6.86
CA SER A 200 -8.71 -23.38 -6.62
C SER A 200 -10.22 -23.62 -6.85
N GLU A 201 -10.59 -24.50 -7.79
CA GLU A 201 -11.99 -24.86 -8.06
C GLU A 201 -12.64 -25.63 -6.89
N ASP A 202 -11.84 -26.32 -6.08
CA ASP A 202 -12.33 -27.07 -4.91
C ASP A 202 -12.61 -26.17 -3.69
N LEU A 203 -12.24 -24.87 -3.75
CA LEU A 203 -12.28 -23.97 -2.60
C LEU A 203 -13.64 -23.95 -1.90
N ARG A 204 -14.74 -23.89 -2.66
CA ARG A 204 -16.10 -23.89 -2.09
C ARG A 204 -16.40 -25.19 -1.33
N ARG A 205 -16.06 -26.33 -1.91
CA ARG A 205 -16.25 -27.65 -1.28
C ARG A 205 -15.41 -27.79 -0.01
N LEU A 206 -14.14 -27.40 -0.11
CA LEU A 206 -13.19 -27.46 1.01
C LEU A 206 -13.57 -26.48 2.13
N ALA A 207 -14.09 -25.31 1.79
CA ALA A 207 -14.54 -24.33 2.77
C ALA A 207 -15.68 -24.90 3.65
N ILE A 208 -16.61 -25.61 3.06
CA ILE A 208 -17.73 -26.24 3.78
C ILE A 208 -17.23 -27.43 4.61
N VAL A 209 -16.48 -28.37 3.99
CA VAL A 209 -16.03 -29.61 4.62
C VAL A 209 -15.10 -29.34 5.81
N HIS A 210 -14.25 -28.35 5.68
CA HIS A 210 -13.25 -28.01 6.68
C HIS A 210 -13.58 -26.75 7.49
N GLU A 211 -14.81 -26.19 7.38
CA GLU A 211 -15.25 -24.99 8.10
C GLU A 211 -14.23 -23.84 7.98
N ILE A 212 -13.81 -23.53 6.76
CA ILE A 212 -12.80 -22.51 6.50
C ILE A 212 -13.42 -21.11 6.61
N HIS A 213 -12.77 -20.25 7.38
CA HIS A 213 -13.19 -18.87 7.56
C HIS A 213 -12.34 -17.89 6.75
N GLN A 214 -11.11 -18.29 6.39
CA GLN A 214 -10.14 -17.41 5.76
C GLN A 214 -9.30 -18.12 4.71
N ALA A 215 -9.01 -17.44 3.61
CA ALA A 215 -8.09 -17.85 2.56
C ALA A 215 -6.91 -16.88 2.50
N LEU A 216 -5.69 -17.39 2.55
CA LEU A 216 -4.47 -16.62 2.43
C LEU A 216 -3.82 -16.89 1.08
N ILE A 217 -3.86 -15.92 0.17
CA ILE A 217 -3.22 -16.02 -1.15
C ILE A 217 -1.71 -15.77 -0.98
N ALA A 218 -0.92 -16.83 -1.15
CA ALA A 218 0.54 -16.83 -1.02
C ALA A 218 1.21 -17.08 -2.39
N ILE A 219 0.82 -16.30 -3.41
CA ILE A 219 1.33 -16.37 -4.79
C ILE A 219 1.85 -14.99 -5.19
N PRO A 220 3.10 -14.63 -4.87
CA PRO A 220 3.65 -13.28 -5.14
C PRO A 220 3.72 -12.90 -6.62
N SER A 221 3.70 -13.88 -7.53
CA SER A 221 3.69 -13.69 -8.98
C SER A 221 2.28 -13.67 -9.58
N ILE A 222 1.22 -13.61 -8.76
CA ILE A 222 -0.15 -13.67 -9.25
C ILE A 222 -0.49 -12.48 -10.14
N THR A 223 -1.10 -12.73 -11.30
CA THR A 223 -1.60 -11.67 -12.17
C THR A 223 -2.97 -11.19 -11.71
N GLY A 224 -3.34 -9.95 -12.06
CA GLY A 224 -4.62 -9.36 -11.64
C GLY A 224 -5.84 -10.19 -12.04
N GLU A 225 -5.81 -10.88 -13.20
CA GLU A 225 -6.89 -11.76 -13.66
C GLU A 225 -7.03 -13.00 -12.77
N LYS A 226 -5.91 -13.69 -12.49
CA LYS A 226 -5.92 -14.85 -11.59
C LYS A 226 -6.31 -14.46 -10.17
N LEU A 227 -5.85 -13.30 -9.69
CA LEU A 227 -6.23 -12.79 -8.37
C LEU A 227 -7.74 -12.53 -8.30
N ARG A 228 -8.33 -11.89 -9.33
CA ARG A 228 -9.79 -11.69 -9.40
C ARG A 228 -10.55 -13.02 -9.30
N ARG A 229 -10.13 -14.03 -10.08
CA ARG A 229 -10.74 -15.37 -10.04
C ARG A 229 -10.69 -15.98 -8.63
N LEU A 230 -9.53 -15.93 -7.95
CA LEU A 230 -9.40 -16.46 -6.59
C LEU A 230 -10.26 -15.70 -5.58
N VAL A 231 -10.35 -14.37 -5.70
CA VAL A 231 -11.24 -13.55 -4.89
C VAL A 231 -12.71 -13.93 -5.13
N ASP A 232 -13.13 -14.06 -6.39
CA ASP A 232 -14.50 -14.46 -6.74
C ASP A 232 -14.86 -15.84 -6.18
N LEU A 233 -13.98 -16.82 -6.31
CA LEU A 233 -14.18 -18.17 -5.73
C LEU A 233 -14.28 -18.12 -4.21
N SER A 234 -13.47 -17.28 -3.57
CA SER A 234 -13.48 -17.14 -2.11
C SER A 234 -14.78 -16.48 -1.61
N VAL A 235 -15.27 -15.45 -2.30
CA VAL A 235 -16.55 -14.81 -1.98
C VAL A 235 -17.72 -15.77 -2.16
N GLN A 236 -17.74 -16.56 -3.25
CA GLN A 236 -18.74 -17.61 -3.46
C GLN A 236 -18.71 -18.70 -2.36
N ALA A 237 -17.53 -18.92 -1.78
CA ALA A 237 -17.34 -19.84 -0.65
C ALA A 237 -17.60 -19.18 0.72
N ALA A 238 -17.95 -17.89 0.78
CA ALA A 238 -18.11 -17.09 2.01
C ALA A 238 -16.84 -17.08 2.89
N VAL A 239 -15.66 -17.00 2.28
CA VAL A 239 -14.35 -17.06 2.93
C VAL A 239 -13.67 -15.69 2.84
N GLU A 240 -13.18 -15.14 3.96
CA GLU A 240 -12.40 -13.91 4.02
C GLU A 240 -11.06 -14.07 3.29
N VAL A 241 -10.68 -13.11 2.45
CA VAL A 241 -9.44 -13.20 1.68
C VAL A 241 -8.36 -12.29 2.24
N ARG A 242 -7.17 -12.85 2.41
CA ARG A 242 -5.92 -12.14 2.73
C ARG A 242 -4.90 -12.38 1.63
N LEU A 243 -4.05 -11.40 1.38
CA LEU A 243 -3.05 -11.43 0.32
C LEU A 243 -1.65 -11.23 0.89
N LEU A 244 -0.71 -12.05 0.45
CA LEU A 244 0.71 -11.77 0.55
C LEU A 244 1.09 -10.84 -0.62
N PRO A 245 1.64 -9.65 -0.38
CA PRO A 245 2.02 -8.72 -1.45
C PRO A 245 3.02 -9.32 -2.44
N PRO A 246 3.13 -8.77 -3.66
CA PRO A 246 4.14 -9.17 -4.65
C PRO A 246 5.58 -9.10 -4.11
N LEU A 247 6.48 -9.96 -4.61
CA LEU A 247 7.88 -10.07 -4.16
C LEU A 247 8.64 -8.73 -4.11
N ARG A 248 8.35 -7.81 -5.01
CA ARG A 248 8.97 -6.47 -5.07
C ARG A 248 8.54 -5.53 -3.96
N ASP A 249 7.39 -5.77 -3.36
CA ASP A 249 6.87 -5.00 -2.21
C ASP A 249 7.39 -5.58 -0.89
N LEU A 250 8.13 -6.71 -0.97
CA LEU A 250 8.72 -7.38 0.17
C LEU A 250 10.09 -6.75 0.49
N VAL A 251 10.25 -6.28 1.71
CA VAL A 251 11.52 -5.72 2.18
C VAL A 251 12.59 -6.82 2.16
N ALA A 252 13.69 -6.59 1.44
CA ALA A 252 14.81 -7.53 1.28
C ALA A 252 14.47 -8.87 0.57
N GLY A 253 13.31 -8.96 -0.12
CA GLY A 253 12.90 -10.20 -0.81
C GLY A 253 12.50 -11.35 0.12
N GLU A 254 12.40 -11.11 1.43
CA GLU A 254 11.96 -12.09 2.41
C GLU A 254 10.45 -11.96 2.67
N VAL A 255 9.78 -13.11 2.74
CA VAL A 255 8.35 -13.21 3.02
C VAL A 255 8.13 -13.21 4.53
N HIS A 256 7.38 -12.22 5.04
CA HIS A 256 7.03 -12.13 6.45
C HIS A 256 5.52 -12.07 6.68
N LEU A 257 5.06 -12.71 7.75
CA LEU A 257 3.64 -12.76 8.13
C LEU A 257 3.03 -11.38 8.38
N ASN A 258 3.81 -10.42 8.89
CA ASN A 258 3.37 -9.05 9.12
C ASN A 258 3.05 -8.27 7.83
N GLN A 259 3.41 -8.79 6.67
CA GLN A 259 3.11 -8.22 5.35
C GLN A 259 1.76 -8.69 4.81
N VAL A 260 1.16 -9.72 5.41
CA VAL A 260 -0.17 -10.21 5.02
C VAL A 260 -1.23 -9.13 5.30
N ARG A 261 -1.95 -8.74 4.26
CA ARG A 261 -2.95 -7.67 4.32
C ARG A 261 -4.24 -8.05 3.58
N GLU A 262 -5.26 -7.26 3.74
CA GLU A 262 -6.48 -7.37 2.93
C GLU A 262 -6.18 -7.09 1.46
N VAL A 263 -6.93 -7.74 0.57
CA VAL A 263 -6.86 -7.47 -0.86
C VAL A 263 -7.40 -6.07 -1.13
N ARG A 264 -6.62 -5.26 -1.81
CA ARG A 264 -7.03 -3.92 -2.24
C ARG A 264 -7.54 -3.97 -3.67
N ILE A 265 -8.35 -2.99 -4.01
CA ILE A 265 -8.86 -2.88 -5.39
C ILE A 265 -7.73 -2.67 -6.40
N ASP A 266 -6.64 -2.03 -5.97
CA ASP A 266 -5.45 -1.80 -6.79
C ASP A 266 -4.79 -3.12 -7.22
N ASP A 267 -4.80 -4.13 -6.34
CA ASP A 267 -4.28 -5.47 -6.63
C ASP A 267 -5.07 -6.17 -7.75
N LEU A 268 -6.39 -5.92 -7.80
CA LEU A 268 -7.28 -6.51 -8.80
C LEU A 268 -7.17 -5.88 -10.18
N LEU A 269 -6.65 -4.67 -10.28
CA LEU A 269 -6.50 -3.97 -11.56
C LEU A 269 -5.37 -4.54 -12.42
N GLY A 270 -4.53 -5.40 -11.83
CA GLY A 270 -3.48 -6.13 -12.54
C GLY A 270 -2.39 -5.22 -13.12
N ARG A 271 -2.27 -4.00 -12.60
CA ARG A 271 -1.29 -3.03 -13.06
C ARG A 271 0.03 -3.26 -12.34
N GLU A 272 1.09 -3.42 -13.11
CA GLU A 272 2.42 -3.53 -12.55
C GLU A 272 2.90 -2.17 -12.05
N PRO A 273 3.26 -2.03 -10.74
CA PRO A 273 3.91 -0.83 -10.23
C PRO A 273 5.18 -0.52 -11.01
N VAL A 274 5.40 0.76 -11.25
CA VAL A 274 6.62 1.25 -11.90
C VAL A 274 7.74 1.31 -10.87
N ALA A 275 8.90 0.74 -11.19
CA ALA A 275 10.10 1.01 -10.43
C ALA A 275 10.63 2.41 -10.83
N LEU A 276 10.76 3.31 -9.87
CA LEU A 276 11.39 4.62 -10.10
C LEU A 276 12.88 4.43 -10.36
N ASP A 277 13.35 4.94 -11.48
CA ASP A 277 14.76 5.30 -11.62
C ASP A 277 15.00 6.65 -10.93
N LEU A 278 15.36 6.60 -9.65
CA LEU A 278 15.70 7.78 -8.85
C LEU A 278 17.01 8.44 -9.30
N SER A 279 17.84 7.75 -10.06
CA SER A 279 19.16 8.26 -10.48
C SER A 279 19.04 9.51 -11.36
N ALA A 280 18.01 9.58 -12.21
CA ALA A 280 17.74 10.74 -13.06
C ALA A 280 17.01 11.87 -12.33
N VAL A 281 16.21 11.56 -11.31
CA VAL A 281 15.37 12.54 -10.59
C VAL A 281 16.13 13.20 -9.43
N LEU A 282 16.93 12.41 -8.71
CA LEU A 282 17.67 12.89 -7.53
C LEU A 282 18.53 14.12 -7.78
N PRO A 283 19.38 14.20 -8.85
CA PRO A 283 20.19 15.38 -9.13
C PRO A 283 19.39 16.64 -9.42
N GLU A 284 18.17 16.47 -9.91
CA GLU A 284 17.29 17.60 -10.24
C GLU A 284 16.65 18.26 -9.01
N VAL A 285 16.46 17.48 -7.93
CA VAL A 285 15.69 17.88 -6.74
C VAL A 285 16.59 18.11 -5.52
N ALA A 286 17.63 17.30 -5.35
CA ALA A 286 18.49 17.39 -4.17
C ALA A 286 19.14 18.77 -4.04
N GLY A 287 19.02 19.35 -2.84
CA GLY A 287 19.57 20.68 -2.55
C GLY A 287 18.86 21.87 -3.23
N GLN A 288 17.75 21.66 -3.93
CA GLN A 288 16.98 22.70 -4.62
C GLN A 288 15.80 23.19 -3.77
N THR A 289 15.33 24.40 -4.08
CA THR A 289 14.06 24.92 -3.56
C THR A 289 12.92 24.49 -4.49
N VAL A 290 11.99 23.69 -3.97
CA VAL A 290 10.87 23.13 -4.73
C VAL A 290 9.55 23.69 -4.22
N VAL A 291 8.69 24.16 -5.14
CA VAL A 291 7.34 24.62 -4.85
C VAL A 291 6.33 23.59 -5.36
N VAL A 292 5.38 23.20 -4.51
CA VAL A 292 4.19 22.40 -4.89
C VAL A 292 2.96 23.24 -4.64
N THR A 293 2.19 23.54 -5.69
CA THR A 293 0.88 24.21 -5.56
C THR A 293 -0.24 23.20 -5.55
N GLY A 294 -1.26 23.41 -4.75
CA GLY A 294 -2.31 22.40 -4.52
C GLY A 294 -1.77 21.25 -3.66
N ALA A 295 -0.88 21.57 -2.71
CA ALA A 295 -0.14 20.60 -1.91
C ALA A 295 -1.04 19.72 -1.00
N GLY A 296 -2.23 20.19 -0.63
CA GLY A 296 -3.21 19.42 0.13
C GLY A 296 -4.09 18.49 -0.73
N GLY A 297 -3.99 18.56 -2.07
CA GLY A 297 -4.71 17.68 -2.99
C GLY A 297 -4.06 16.29 -3.08
N SER A 298 -4.78 15.31 -3.66
CA SER A 298 -4.29 13.91 -3.76
C SER A 298 -2.94 13.80 -4.50
N ILE A 299 -2.75 14.51 -5.60
CA ILE A 299 -1.47 14.53 -6.34
C ILE A 299 -0.43 15.40 -5.64
N GLY A 300 -0.85 16.58 -5.15
CA GLY A 300 0.07 17.53 -4.52
C GLY A 300 0.67 16.99 -3.21
N SER A 301 -0.12 16.30 -2.39
CA SER A 301 0.37 15.68 -1.15
C SER A 301 1.34 14.54 -1.43
N GLU A 302 1.05 13.70 -2.43
CA GLU A 302 1.98 12.64 -2.81
C GLU A 302 3.25 13.18 -3.46
N LEU A 303 3.17 14.27 -4.25
CA LEU A 303 4.35 14.99 -4.73
C LEU A 303 5.20 15.47 -3.55
N ALA A 304 4.58 16.04 -2.52
CA ALA A 304 5.29 16.51 -1.33
C ALA A 304 6.03 15.35 -0.62
N ARG A 305 5.38 14.19 -0.44
CA ARG A 305 5.98 12.98 0.16
C ARG A 305 7.18 12.47 -0.64
N GLN A 306 7.01 12.32 -1.95
CA GLN A 306 8.08 11.76 -2.79
C GLN A 306 9.23 12.72 -2.99
N LEU A 307 8.96 14.03 -3.14
CA LEU A 307 9.99 15.07 -3.21
C LEU A 307 10.79 15.15 -1.92
N ALA A 308 10.16 15.03 -0.75
CA ALA A 308 10.85 15.04 0.53
C ALA A 308 11.91 13.93 0.63
N ARG A 309 11.62 12.73 0.13
CA ARG A 309 12.58 11.61 0.07
C ARG A 309 13.82 11.92 -0.79
N LEU A 310 13.71 12.86 -1.72
CA LEU A 310 14.79 13.31 -2.60
C LEU A 310 15.64 14.45 -1.99
N ARG A 311 15.39 14.80 -0.73
CA ARG A 311 16.14 15.78 0.08
C ARG A 311 16.33 17.14 -0.61
N PRO A 312 15.26 17.85 -0.97
CA PRO A 312 15.38 19.25 -1.40
C PRO A 312 15.96 20.10 -0.26
N LEU A 313 16.59 21.23 -0.59
CA LEU A 313 16.97 22.23 0.41
C LEU A 313 15.73 22.77 1.13
N ARG A 314 14.69 23.08 0.36
CA ARG A 314 13.43 23.63 0.86
C ARG A 314 12.25 23.11 0.03
N LEU A 315 11.18 22.70 0.72
CA LEU A 315 9.92 22.30 0.11
C LEU A 315 8.81 23.26 0.52
N VAL A 316 8.35 24.10 -0.41
CA VAL A 316 7.30 25.10 -0.18
C VAL A 316 5.96 24.54 -0.63
N LEU A 317 5.04 24.35 0.30
CA LEU A 317 3.72 23.76 0.11
C LEU A 317 2.67 24.87 0.02
N ILE A 318 2.16 25.17 -1.17
CA ILE A 318 1.12 26.20 -1.38
C ILE A 318 -0.23 25.51 -1.51
N GLU A 319 -1.14 25.82 -0.59
CA GLU A 319 -2.51 25.33 -0.59
C GLU A 319 -3.46 26.44 -0.10
N ARG A 320 -4.69 26.44 -0.61
CA ARG A 320 -5.72 27.40 -0.19
C ARG A 320 -6.57 26.91 0.97
N ALA A 321 -6.67 25.58 1.16
CA ALA A 321 -7.40 24.95 2.22
C ALA A 321 -6.48 24.66 3.41
N GLU A 322 -6.84 25.18 4.59
CA GLU A 322 -5.99 25.12 5.78
C GLU A 322 -5.75 23.68 6.24
N SER A 323 -6.82 22.91 6.50
CA SER A 323 -6.68 21.57 7.08
C SER A 323 -5.83 20.61 6.24
N PRO A 324 -6.03 20.48 4.90
CA PRO A 324 -5.15 19.62 4.09
C PRO A 324 -3.71 20.10 4.03
N LEU A 325 -3.45 21.44 4.13
CA LEU A 325 -2.11 21.96 4.21
C LEU A 325 -1.44 21.60 5.54
N HIS A 326 -2.18 21.74 6.63
CA HIS A 326 -1.70 21.39 7.96
C HIS A 326 -1.33 19.90 8.05
N ASP A 327 -2.21 19.02 7.57
CA ASP A 327 -2.00 17.58 7.61
C ASP A 327 -0.73 17.15 6.88
N ILE A 328 -0.56 17.59 5.62
CA ILE A 328 0.64 17.24 4.83
C ILE A 328 1.91 17.88 5.38
N HIS A 329 1.82 19.09 5.92
CA HIS A 329 2.97 19.74 6.56
C HIS A 329 3.45 18.95 7.77
N LEU A 330 2.56 18.57 8.68
CA LEU A 330 2.90 17.79 9.87
C LEU A 330 3.49 16.43 9.49
N GLU A 331 2.88 15.74 8.53
CA GLU A 331 3.34 14.44 8.06
C GLU A 331 4.77 14.51 7.54
N VAL A 332 5.01 15.39 6.55
CA VAL A 332 6.33 15.50 5.88
C VAL A 332 7.39 16.02 6.83
N SER A 333 7.08 17.01 7.69
CA SER A 333 8.05 17.56 8.65
C SER A 333 8.46 16.54 9.72
N ARG A 334 7.56 15.63 10.11
CA ARG A 334 7.86 14.57 11.06
C ARG A 334 8.71 13.47 10.45
N GLU A 335 8.42 13.07 9.20
CA GLU A 335 9.14 12.00 8.52
C GLU A 335 10.50 12.44 7.98
N HIS A 336 10.65 13.72 7.67
CA HIS A 336 11.84 14.32 7.07
C HIS A 336 12.28 15.58 7.81
N PRO A 337 12.74 15.46 9.07
CA PRO A 337 13.17 16.63 9.87
C PRO A 337 14.44 17.31 9.33
N GLU A 338 15.13 16.66 8.39
CA GLU A 338 16.36 17.18 7.77
C GLU A 338 16.10 18.23 6.68
N ILE A 339 14.85 18.42 6.22
CA ILE A 339 14.50 19.38 5.19
C ILE A 339 13.63 20.51 5.74
N GLU A 340 13.79 21.71 5.17
CA GLU A 340 12.90 22.83 5.49
C GLU A 340 11.57 22.72 4.74
N VAL A 341 10.49 22.39 5.45
CA VAL A 341 9.12 22.31 4.90
C VAL A 341 8.36 23.58 5.26
N VAL A 342 7.99 24.39 4.27
CA VAL A 342 7.33 25.68 4.45
C VAL A 342 5.85 25.59 4.03
N PRO A 343 4.89 25.62 4.97
CA PRO A 343 3.47 25.68 4.63
C PRO A 343 3.06 27.10 4.29
N VAL A 344 2.42 27.30 3.13
CA VAL A 344 1.95 28.60 2.67
C VAL A 344 0.47 28.53 2.34
N LEU A 345 -0.35 29.17 3.17
CA LEU A 345 -1.78 29.31 2.94
C LEU A 345 -2.03 30.40 1.90
N ALA A 346 -2.25 30.00 0.65
CA ALA A 346 -2.48 30.92 -0.46
C ALA A 346 -3.26 30.29 -1.61
N SER A 347 -4.05 31.12 -2.30
CA SER A 347 -4.68 30.76 -3.56
C SER A 347 -3.77 31.11 -4.74
N VAL A 348 -3.70 30.23 -5.74
CA VAL A 348 -2.98 30.51 -7.00
C VAL A 348 -3.63 31.61 -7.83
N THR A 349 -4.82 32.03 -7.44
CA THR A 349 -5.52 33.17 -8.07
C THR A 349 -5.16 34.53 -7.45
N ASN A 350 -4.45 34.56 -6.33
CA ASN A 350 -3.98 35.80 -5.71
C ASN A 350 -2.57 36.16 -6.24
N THR A 351 -2.54 37.09 -7.19
CA THR A 351 -1.29 37.49 -7.88
C THR A 351 -0.24 38.08 -6.94
N ASP A 352 -0.64 38.98 -6.07
CA ASP A 352 0.30 39.72 -5.19
C ASP A 352 0.93 38.75 -4.18
N ARG A 353 0.09 37.87 -3.60
CA ARG A 353 0.58 36.85 -2.68
C ARG A 353 1.53 35.87 -3.36
N LEU A 354 1.21 35.40 -4.60
CA LEU A 354 2.10 34.51 -5.35
C LEU A 354 3.43 35.23 -5.70
N GLN A 355 3.40 36.47 -6.16
CA GLN A 355 4.60 37.23 -6.44
C GLN A 355 5.50 37.34 -5.21
N HIS A 356 4.91 37.65 -4.06
CA HIS A 356 5.66 37.71 -2.80
C HIS A 356 6.31 36.38 -2.46
N ILE A 357 5.56 35.25 -2.55
CA ILE A 357 6.06 33.92 -2.27
C ILE A 357 7.22 33.53 -3.20
N PHE A 358 7.04 33.71 -4.51
CA PHE A 358 8.06 33.37 -5.50
C PHE A 358 9.30 34.25 -5.40
N HIS A 359 9.13 35.51 -5.05
CA HIS A 359 10.26 36.42 -4.79
C HIS A 359 11.04 36.03 -3.53
N THR A 360 10.34 35.67 -2.46
CA THR A 360 10.92 35.27 -1.17
C THR A 360 11.71 33.97 -1.27
N TYR A 361 11.08 32.92 -1.85
CA TYR A 361 11.65 31.57 -1.85
C TYR A 361 12.47 31.23 -3.08
N ARG A 362 12.35 31.99 -4.19
CA ARG A 362 13.08 31.80 -5.46
C ARG A 362 13.20 30.34 -5.86
N PRO A 363 12.08 29.68 -6.16
CA PRO A 363 12.08 28.24 -6.42
C PRO A 363 12.85 27.88 -7.70
N ASP A 364 13.60 26.78 -7.64
CA ASP A 364 14.23 26.16 -8.81
C ASP A 364 13.22 25.35 -9.60
N LEU A 365 12.35 24.61 -8.89
CA LEU A 365 11.37 23.72 -9.49
C LEU A 365 9.97 24.07 -8.98
N VAL A 366 8.99 24.04 -9.89
CA VAL A 366 7.59 24.30 -9.56
C VAL A 366 6.72 23.19 -10.11
N PHE A 367 6.02 22.45 -9.23
CA PHE A 367 4.99 21.50 -9.59
C PHE A 367 3.62 22.12 -9.36
N HIS A 368 2.88 22.35 -10.46
CA HIS A 368 1.58 23.02 -10.41
C HIS A 368 0.45 22.00 -10.48
N ALA A 369 0.00 21.52 -9.29
CA ALA A 369 -1.12 20.57 -9.15
C ALA A 369 -2.42 21.24 -8.68
N ALA A 370 -2.41 22.56 -8.44
CA ALA A 370 -3.61 23.30 -8.03
C ALA A 370 -4.62 23.40 -9.18
N ALA A 371 -5.72 22.70 -9.08
CA ALA A 371 -6.84 22.77 -10.03
C ALA A 371 -8.15 22.30 -9.37
N TYR A 372 -9.28 22.81 -9.84
CA TYR A 372 -10.58 22.17 -9.63
C TYR A 372 -10.74 21.01 -10.62
N LYS A 373 -11.26 19.86 -10.16
CA LYS A 373 -11.28 18.62 -10.96
C LYS A 373 -12.64 17.96 -11.15
N HIS A 374 -13.68 18.42 -10.44
CA HIS A 374 -15.00 17.79 -10.49
C HIS A 374 -15.80 18.34 -11.66
N VAL A 375 -16.02 17.50 -12.69
CA VAL A 375 -16.74 17.87 -13.92
C VAL A 375 -18.09 18.49 -13.59
N PRO A 376 -19.03 17.85 -12.85
CA PRO A 376 -20.34 18.45 -12.61
C PRO A 376 -20.28 19.78 -11.87
N MET A 377 -19.35 19.93 -10.94
CA MET A 377 -19.23 21.18 -10.17
C MET A 377 -18.75 22.33 -11.05
N LEU A 378 -17.88 22.08 -12.03
CA LEU A 378 -17.39 23.10 -12.94
C LEU A 378 -18.41 23.48 -14.02
N GLU A 379 -19.27 22.54 -14.41
CA GLU A 379 -20.42 22.86 -15.28
C GLU A 379 -21.35 23.90 -14.64
N TRP A 380 -21.47 23.87 -13.29
CA TRP A 380 -22.29 24.84 -12.55
C TRP A 380 -21.50 26.10 -12.14
N ASN A 381 -20.18 26.08 -12.20
CA ASN A 381 -19.31 27.14 -11.71
C ASN A 381 -18.24 27.49 -12.75
N VAL A 382 -18.66 27.84 -13.95
CA VAL A 382 -17.76 28.10 -15.10
C VAL A 382 -16.75 29.18 -14.78
N VAL A 383 -17.21 30.29 -14.16
CA VAL A 383 -16.36 31.43 -13.77
C VAL A 383 -15.21 30.97 -12.86
N GLU A 384 -15.54 30.21 -11.82
CA GLU A 384 -14.54 29.70 -10.87
C GLU A 384 -13.60 28.69 -11.52
N GLY A 385 -14.13 27.85 -12.43
CA GLY A 385 -13.33 26.92 -13.23
C GLY A 385 -12.26 27.61 -14.05
N VAL A 386 -12.64 28.66 -14.79
CA VAL A 386 -11.71 29.46 -15.60
C VAL A 386 -10.76 30.26 -14.71
N TRP A 387 -11.28 30.89 -13.66
CA TRP A 387 -10.46 31.72 -12.75
C TRP A 387 -9.35 30.89 -12.09
N ASN A 388 -9.68 29.70 -11.60
CA ASN A 388 -8.68 28.85 -10.93
C ASN A 388 -7.79 28.11 -11.94
N ASN A 389 -8.37 27.39 -12.91
CA ASN A 389 -7.60 26.46 -13.74
C ASN A 389 -6.84 27.17 -14.88
N VAL A 390 -7.39 28.26 -15.44
CA VAL A 390 -6.73 29.00 -16.54
C VAL A 390 -5.94 30.19 -15.98
N ILE A 391 -6.63 31.11 -15.27
CA ILE A 391 -5.98 32.34 -14.80
C ILE A 391 -5.02 32.03 -13.66
N GLY A 392 -5.35 31.11 -12.75
CA GLY A 392 -4.45 30.63 -11.71
C GLY A 392 -3.17 30.03 -12.29
N THR A 393 -3.27 29.16 -13.29
CA THR A 393 -2.11 28.57 -14.00
C THR A 393 -1.26 29.66 -14.67
N LEU A 394 -1.90 30.61 -15.38
CA LEU A 394 -1.20 31.72 -16.01
C LEU A 394 -0.39 32.57 -15.00
N ARG A 395 -1.00 32.86 -13.84
CA ARG A 395 -0.35 33.64 -12.76
C ARG A 395 0.82 32.85 -12.14
N ALA A 396 0.62 31.59 -11.82
CA ALA A 396 1.68 30.74 -11.27
C ALA A 396 2.86 30.60 -12.26
N ALA A 397 2.58 30.34 -13.54
CA ALA A 397 3.62 30.23 -14.57
C ALA A 397 4.39 31.55 -14.77
N ARG A 398 3.70 32.72 -14.76
CA ARG A 398 4.35 34.01 -14.83
C ARG A 398 5.20 34.33 -13.60
N CYS A 399 4.76 33.97 -12.41
CA CYS A 399 5.55 34.14 -11.19
C CYS A 399 6.80 33.25 -11.23
N ALA A 400 6.69 32.00 -11.69
CA ALA A 400 7.83 31.11 -11.88
C ALA A 400 8.86 31.70 -12.87
N ALA A 401 8.40 32.16 -14.05
CA ALA A 401 9.24 32.78 -15.05
C ALA A 401 9.96 34.02 -14.52
N ARG A 402 9.27 34.90 -13.80
CA ARG A 402 9.84 36.12 -13.22
C ARG A 402 10.83 35.85 -12.09
N ALA A 403 10.60 34.79 -11.33
CA ALA A 403 11.51 34.35 -10.26
C ALA A 403 12.75 33.62 -10.78
N GLY A 404 12.81 33.32 -12.09
CA GLY A 404 13.90 32.57 -12.72
C GLY A 404 13.90 31.07 -12.40
N ALA A 405 12.74 30.51 -12.12
CA ALA A 405 12.61 29.05 -11.90
C ALA A 405 13.15 28.28 -13.11
N ARG A 406 13.93 27.24 -12.85
CA ARG A 406 14.50 26.41 -13.93
C ARG A 406 13.41 25.61 -14.65
N LYS A 407 12.47 25.05 -13.90
CA LYS A 407 11.39 24.22 -14.44
C LYS A 407 10.03 24.54 -13.81
N PHE A 408 9.01 24.49 -14.65
CA PHE A 408 7.60 24.56 -14.26
C PHE A 408 6.85 23.38 -14.87
N VAL A 409 6.28 22.52 -14.06
CA VAL A 409 5.57 21.30 -14.46
C VAL A 409 4.09 21.46 -14.18
N LEU A 410 3.26 21.53 -15.23
CA LEU A 410 1.80 21.56 -15.12
C LEU A 410 1.24 20.13 -15.04
N ILE A 411 0.49 19.82 -14.01
CA ILE A 411 -0.29 18.58 -13.93
C ILE A 411 -1.58 18.75 -14.75
N SER A 412 -1.74 17.91 -15.78
CA SER A 412 -2.91 17.92 -16.68
C SER A 412 -3.66 16.56 -16.62
N THR A 413 -4.61 16.36 -17.54
CA THR A 413 -5.54 15.24 -17.52
C THR A 413 -5.91 14.81 -18.95
N ASP A 414 -6.33 13.54 -19.12
CA ASP A 414 -6.96 12.99 -20.32
C ASP A 414 -8.17 13.82 -20.80
N LYS A 415 -8.90 14.45 -19.88
CA LYS A 415 -10.09 15.28 -20.19
C LYS A 415 -9.77 16.58 -20.94
N ALA A 416 -8.49 16.96 -21.02
CA ALA A 416 -8.01 18.05 -21.88
C ALA A 416 -8.02 17.66 -23.37
N VAL A 417 -8.12 16.37 -23.69
CA VAL A 417 -8.22 15.87 -25.07
C VAL A 417 -9.68 15.92 -25.53
N ASN A 418 -9.95 16.50 -26.69
CA ASN A 418 -11.32 16.64 -27.24
C ASN A 418 -12.34 17.04 -26.15
N PRO A 419 -12.17 18.20 -25.50
CA PRO A 419 -12.89 18.50 -24.26
C PRO A 419 -14.38 18.63 -24.47
N THR A 420 -15.18 17.89 -23.70
CA THR A 420 -16.65 17.94 -23.67
C THR A 420 -17.19 18.66 -22.44
N SER A 421 -16.32 19.13 -21.56
CA SER A 421 -16.66 19.75 -20.29
C SER A 421 -15.88 21.04 -20.05
N VAL A 422 -16.37 21.87 -19.14
CA VAL A 422 -15.66 23.06 -18.64
C VAL A 422 -14.30 22.68 -18.06
N LEU A 423 -14.24 21.58 -17.29
CA LEU A 423 -12.97 21.06 -16.79
C LEU A 423 -12.00 20.81 -17.94
N GLY A 424 -12.41 20.01 -18.92
CA GLY A 424 -11.59 19.66 -20.06
C GLY A 424 -11.11 20.90 -20.83
N ALA A 425 -12.04 21.81 -21.16
CA ALA A 425 -11.73 23.07 -21.84
C ALA A 425 -10.73 23.94 -21.06
N THR A 426 -10.90 24.08 -19.73
CA THR A 426 -9.98 24.86 -18.90
C THR A 426 -8.59 24.23 -18.82
N LYS A 427 -8.48 22.90 -18.74
CA LYS A 427 -7.19 22.19 -18.73
C LYS A 427 -6.51 22.24 -20.09
N PHE A 428 -7.25 22.08 -21.19
CA PHE A 428 -6.74 22.27 -22.54
C PHE A 428 -6.14 23.69 -22.74
N ILE A 429 -6.85 24.72 -22.29
CA ILE A 429 -6.35 26.10 -22.39
C ILE A 429 -5.13 26.28 -21.49
N ALA A 430 -5.11 25.68 -20.29
CA ALA A 430 -3.95 25.73 -19.39
C ALA A 430 -2.70 25.07 -20.01
N GLU A 431 -2.83 23.95 -20.72
CA GLU A 431 -1.74 23.34 -21.49
C GLU A 431 -1.20 24.29 -22.55
N ARG A 432 -2.09 24.95 -23.31
CA ARG A 432 -1.71 25.96 -24.30
C ARG A 432 -1.04 27.18 -23.71
N VAL A 433 -1.51 27.66 -22.56
CA VAL A 433 -0.89 28.78 -21.82
C VAL A 433 0.57 28.46 -21.51
N VAL A 434 0.83 27.30 -20.96
CA VAL A 434 2.16 26.87 -20.53
C VAL A 434 3.11 26.67 -21.73
N ARG A 435 2.61 26.13 -22.85
CA ARG A 435 3.43 25.77 -24.02
C ARG A 435 3.57 26.88 -25.07
N GLU A 436 2.52 27.67 -25.31
CA GLU A 436 2.42 28.53 -26.49
C GLU A 436 2.56 30.03 -26.17
N LEU A 437 2.37 30.45 -24.89
CA LEU A 437 2.33 31.89 -24.57
C LEU A 437 3.69 32.55 -24.78
N PRO A 438 3.84 33.57 -25.68
CA PRO A 438 5.12 34.17 -26.02
C PRO A 438 5.88 34.70 -24.82
N SER A 439 5.19 35.31 -23.85
CA SER A 439 5.82 35.88 -22.64
C SER A 439 6.44 34.82 -21.72
N LEU A 440 6.01 33.57 -21.79
CA LEU A 440 6.60 32.42 -21.07
C LEU A 440 7.73 31.79 -21.89
N ARG A 441 7.54 31.63 -23.19
CA ARG A 441 8.57 31.07 -24.08
C ARG A 441 9.84 31.95 -24.16
N ALA A 442 9.73 33.22 -23.94
CA ALA A 442 10.86 34.15 -23.89
C ALA A 442 11.65 34.10 -22.56
N SER A 443 11.16 33.36 -21.56
CA SER A 443 11.87 33.15 -20.28
C SER A 443 12.84 31.98 -20.36
N SER A 444 13.80 31.93 -19.41
CA SER A 444 14.72 30.79 -19.25
C SER A 444 14.08 29.57 -18.60
N THR A 445 12.83 29.68 -18.16
CA THR A 445 12.10 28.58 -17.49
C THR A 445 11.69 27.52 -18.51
N ASP A 446 12.02 26.24 -18.22
CA ASP A 446 11.55 25.10 -18.98
C ASP A 446 10.13 24.73 -18.54
N PHE A 447 9.17 24.92 -19.43
CA PHE A 447 7.77 24.67 -19.20
C PHE A 447 7.36 23.29 -19.73
N ARG A 448 6.81 22.44 -18.85
CA ARG A 448 6.39 21.09 -19.17
C ARG A 448 4.95 20.86 -18.78
N VAL A 449 4.30 19.93 -19.45
CA VAL A 449 2.95 19.46 -19.14
C VAL A 449 3.00 17.96 -18.95
N VAL A 450 2.37 17.43 -17.92
CA VAL A 450 2.21 15.98 -17.73
C VAL A 450 0.72 15.64 -17.74
N ARG A 451 0.31 14.81 -18.69
CA ARG A 451 -1.08 14.39 -18.93
C ARG A 451 -1.25 12.93 -18.53
N PHE A 452 -2.25 12.64 -17.72
CA PHE A 452 -2.64 11.29 -17.34
C PHE A 452 -4.14 11.19 -17.04
N GLY A 453 -4.67 9.98 -16.94
CA GLY A 453 -6.08 9.70 -16.68
C GLY A 453 -6.47 9.80 -15.21
N ASN A 454 -7.44 8.97 -14.78
CA ASN A 454 -7.88 8.99 -13.40
C ASN A 454 -6.87 8.30 -12.48
N VAL A 455 -6.80 8.78 -11.24
CA VAL A 455 -6.04 8.12 -10.19
C VAL A 455 -6.98 7.51 -9.15
N LEU A 456 -6.63 6.30 -8.70
CA LEU A 456 -7.42 5.53 -7.74
C LEU A 456 -7.45 6.20 -6.38
N ASP A 457 -8.57 6.07 -5.69
CA ASP A 457 -8.79 6.52 -4.32
C ASP A 457 -8.52 8.02 -4.07
N SER A 458 -8.52 8.84 -5.15
CA SER A 458 -8.37 10.29 -5.02
C SER A 458 -9.63 10.92 -4.42
N ASN A 459 -9.46 11.99 -3.62
CA ASN A 459 -10.55 12.68 -2.94
C ASN A 459 -11.71 13.02 -3.90
N GLY A 460 -12.94 12.61 -3.56
CA GLY A 460 -14.15 12.82 -4.33
C GLY A 460 -14.23 12.02 -5.65
N SER A 461 -13.37 11.03 -5.87
CA SER A 461 -13.47 10.11 -7.02
C SER A 461 -14.53 9.01 -6.77
N VAL A 462 -14.71 8.15 -7.76
CA VAL A 462 -15.74 7.10 -7.77
C VAL A 462 -15.51 6.07 -6.65
N LEU A 463 -14.29 5.71 -6.35
CA LEU A 463 -13.98 4.68 -5.35
C LEU A 463 -14.35 5.09 -3.91
N PRO A 464 -13.96 6.28 -3.40
CA PRO A 464 -14.48 6.79 -2.12
C PRO A 464 -16.00 6.95 -2.08
N LEU A 465 -16.64 7.27 -3.21
CA LEU A 465 -18.09 7.32 -3.30
C LEU A 465 -18.69 5.93 -3.10
N PHE A 466 -18.20 4.93 -3.81
CA PHE A 466 -18.66 3.55 -3.70
C PHE A 466 -18.44 2.98 -2.29
N LYS A 467 -17.29 3.24 -1.66
CA LYS A 467 -17.02 2.84 -0.28
C LYS A 467 -18.06 3.40 0.69
N ARG A 468 -18.41 4.67 0.56
CA ARG A 468 -19.45 5.31 1.40
C ARG A 468 -20.84 4.74 1.13
N GLN A 469 -21.20 4.53 -0.14
CA GLN A 469 -22.48 3.94 -0.50
C GLN A 469 -22.59 2.51 0.00
N LEU A 470 -21.52 1.73 -0.12
CA LEU A 470 -21.47 0.36 0.40
C LEU A 470 -21.62 0.32 1.92
N ALA A 471 -20.93 1.20 2.64
CA ALA A 471 -21.06 1.33 4.11
C ALA A 471 -22.47 1.75 4.55
N ALA A 472 -23.23 2.44 3.66
CA ALA A 472 -24.62 2.80 3.88
C ALA A 472 -25.62 1.72 3.46
N GLY A 473 -25.16 0.54 2.98
CA GLY A 473 -26.00 -0.55 2.50
C GLY A 473 -26.40 -0.46 1.02
N GLY A 474 -25.84 0.47 0.26
CA GLY A 474 -26.10 0.68 -1.16
C GLY A 474 -27.32 1.57 -1.45
N PRO A 475 -27.79 1.67 -2.71
CA PRO A 475 -27.15 1.09 -3.89
C PRO A 475 -25.87 1.83 -4.30
N LEU A 476 -24.97 1.13 -5.03
CA LEU A 476 -23.86 1.80 -5.70
C LEU A 476 -24.37 2.48 -6.97
N THR A 477 -24.00 3.75 -7.19
CA THR A 477 -24.48 4.50 -8.35
C THR A 477 -23.44 4.58 -9.45
N VAL A 478 -23.77 4.03 -10.63
CA VAL A 478 -22.94 4.06 -11.85
C VAL A 478 -23.64 4.92 -12.89
N THR A 479 -22.90 5.78 -13.60
CA THR A 479 -23.51 6.70 -14.56
C THR A 479 -24.00 6.00 -15.82
N HIS A 480 -23.28 4.98 -16.31
CA HIS A 480 -23.70 4.19 -17.47
C HIS A 480 -23.01 2.81 -17.44
N PRO A 481 -23.66 1.71 -17.88
CA PRO A 481 -23.05 0.37 -17.86
C PRO A 481 -21.70 0.29 -18.60
N GLU A 482 -21.59 0.98 -19.72
CA GLU A 482 -20.42 0.94 -20.60
C GLU A 482 -19.40 2.07 -20.33
N VAL A 483 -19.59 2.88 -19.29
CA VAL A 483 -18.61 3.94 -18.98
C VAL A 483 -17.26 3.34 -18.57
N ARG A 484 -16.20 3.78 -19.26
CA ARG A 484 -14.83 3.29 -19.07
C ARG A 484 -13.91 4.44 -18.69
N ARG A 485 -12.92 4.13 -17.85
CA ARG A 485 -11.88 5.09 -17.43
C ARG A 485 -10.53 4.41 -17.37
N TYR A 486 -9.49 5.18 -17.64
CA TYR A 486 -8.12 4.81 -17.29
C TYR A 486 -7.90 4.99 -15.80
N PHE A 487 -7.16 4.07 -15.19
CA PHE A 487 -6.78 4.19 -13.79
C PHE A 487 -5.30 3.94 -13.57
N MET A 488 -4.74 4.66 -12.62
CA MET A 488 -3.37 4.54 -12.13
C MET A 488 -3.38 4.75 -10.62
N THR A 489 -2.41 4.20 -9.89
CA THR A 489 -2.27 4.54 -8.47
C THR A 489 -1.69 5.95 -8.32
N ILE A 490 -2.00 6.64 -7.21
CA ILE A 490 -1.46 7.98 -6.96
C ILE A 490 0.07 7.96 -6.86
N PRO A 491 0.70 7.02 -6.11
CA PRO A 491 2.16 6.92 -6.07
C PRO A 491 2.80 6.71 -7.44
N GLU A 492 2.24 5.82 -8.28
CA GLU A 492 2.74 5.57 -9.64
C GLU A 492 2.64 6.82 -10.52
N ALA A 493 1.49 7.52 -10.48
CA ALA A 493 1.31 8.75 -11.25
C ALA A 493 2.36 9.81 -10.89
N VAL A 494 2.61 10.00 -9.59
CA VAL A 494 3.60 10.98 -9.11
C VAL A 494 5.02 10.55 -9.48
N GLN A 495 5.34 9.28 -9.38
CA GLN A 495 6.63 8.76 -9.82
C GLN A 495 6.90 9.08 -11.29
N LEU A 496 5.95 8.81 -12.16
CA LEU A 496 6.07 9.11 -13.59
C LEU A 496 6.08 10.62 -13.85
N VAL A 497 5.38 11.44 -13.06
CA VAL A 497 5.47 12.91 -13.13
C VAL A 497 6.88 13.39 -12.83
N LEU A 498 7.53 12.86 -11.80
CA LEU A 498 8.90 13.22 -11.43
C LEU A 498 9.90 12.79 -12.50
N GLN A 499 9.74 11.59 -13.07
CA GLN A 499 10.54 11.12 -14.21
C GLN A 499 10.33 12.02 -15.44
N ALA A 500 9.08 12.33 -15.82
CA ALA A 500 8.78 13.22 -16.93
C ALA A 500 9.36 14.63 -16.72
N ALA A 501 9.40 15.11 -15.48
CA ALA A 501 10.04 16.37 -15.13
C ALA A 501 11.58 16.34 -15.31
N SER A 502 12.21 15.18 -15.28
CA SER A 502 13.65 15.00 -15.43
C SER A 502 14.10 14.71 -16.86
N LEU A 503 13.19 14.25 -17.75
CA LEU A 503 13.50 13.90 -19.11
C LEU A 503 13.89 15.14 -19.94
N PRO A 504 15.10 15.21 -20.54
CA PRO A 504 15.51 16.36 -21.35
C PRO A 504 14.60 16.59 -22.56
N GLU A 505 14.16 15.51 -23.21
CA GLU A 505 13.29 15.54 -24.39
C GLU A 505 11.87 16.04 -24.14
N ALA A 506 11.43 16.11 -22.86
CA ALA A 506 10.11 16.60 -22.48
C ALA A 506 10.00 18.12 -22.40
N ALA A 507 11.11 18.85 -22.62
CA ALA A 507 11.13 20.32 -22.59
C ALA A 507 10.14 20.92 -23.59
N GLY A 508 9.24 21.79 -23.13
CA GLY A 508 8.24 22.47 -23.96
C GLY A 508 7.14 21.55 -24.54
N ARG A 509 7.10 20.26 -24.15
CA ARG A 509 6.17 19.25 -24.67
C ARG A 509 5.16 18.78 -23.62
N ILE A 510 4.19 17.98 -24.07
CA ILE A 510 3.28 17.26 -23.21
C ILE A 510 3.83 15.84 -23.02
N ALA A 511 4.16 15.47 -21.79
CA ALA A 511 4.45 14.10 -21.43
C ALA A 511 3.13 13.39 -21.09
N LEU A 512 2.82 12.33 -21.83
CA LEU A 512 1.67 11.47 -21.64
C LEU A 512 2.11 10.23 -20.90
N LEU A 513 1.49 9.95 -19.76
CA LEU A 513 1.77 8.73 -19.00
C LEU A 513 1.01 7.55 -19.58
N GLU A 514 1.67 6.39 -19.66
CA GLU A 514 1.06 5.14 -20.12
C GLU A 514 -0.01 4.67 -19.13
N MET A 515 -1.25 4.68 -19.55
CA MET A 515 -2.39 4.39 -18.68
C MET A 515 -2.88 2.93 -18.71
N GLY A 516 -2.33 2.11 -19.62
CA GLY A 516 -2.80 0.74 -19.84
C GLY A 516 -4.21 0.68 -20.39
N ALA A 517 -4.94 -0.40 -20.09
CA ALA A 517 -6.31 -0.60 -20.57
C ALA A 517 -7.34 0.20 -19.76
N GLN A 518 -8.42 0.60 -20.41
CA GLN A 518 -9.57 1.20 -19.74
C GLN A 518 -10.38 0.14 -18.98
N ILE A 519 -10.88 0.51 -17.83
CA ILE A 519 -11.67 -0.35 -16.94
C ILE A 519 -13.11 0.18 -16.91
N ARG A 520 -14.09 -0.72 -17.05
CA ARG A 520 -15.49 -0.36 -16.86
C ARG A 520 -15.74 -0.02 -15.39
N ILE A 521 -16.45 1.10 -15.16
CA ILE A 521 -16.80 1.53 -13.79
C ILE A 521 -17.75 0.52 -13.13
N LEU A 522 -18.56 -0.18 -13.92
CA LEU A 522 -19.41 -1.27 -13.45
C LEU A 522 -18.56 -2.41 -12.84
N ASP A 523 -17.52 -2.85 -13.55
CA ASP A 523 -16.64 -3.91 -13.05
C ASP A 523 -15.96 -3.52 -11.72
N LEU A 524 -15.57 -2.24 -11.61
CA LEU A 524 -15.00 -1.68 -10.39
C LEU A 524 -16.00 -1.71 -9.22
N ALA A 525 -17.27 -1.39 -9.46
CA ALA A 525 -18.34 -1.44 -8.47
C ALA A 525 -18.58 -2.88 -7.99
N GLU A 526 -18.70 -3.83 -8.93
CA GLU A 526 -18.89 -5.23 -8.62
C GLU A 526 -17.72 -5.82 -7.82
N GLN A 527 -16.48 -5.51 -8.23
CA GLN A 527 -15.29 -5.97 -7.52
C GLN A 527 -15.22 -5.42 -6.10
N LEU A 528 -15.60 -4.14 -5.90
CA LEU A 528 -15.61 -3.56 -4.55
C LEU A 528 -16.64 -4.25 -3.65
N ILE A 529 -17.84 -4.57 -4.18
CA ILE A 529 -18.87 -5.31 -3.44
C ILE A 529 -18.29 -6.69 -3.03
N ARG A 530 -17.67 -7.42 -3.97
CA ARG A 530 -17.06 -8.73 -3.72
C ARG A 530 -15.92 -8.68 -2.69
N LEU A 531 -15.05 -7.68 -2.76
CA LEU A 531 -13.98 -7.49 -1.78
C LEU A 531 -14.49 -7.31 -0.34
N ASN A 532 -15.73 -6.84 -0.19
CA ASN A 532 -16.38 -6.73 1.11
C ASN A 532 -17.18 -7.99 1.50
N GLY A 533 -17.01 -9.11 0.76
CA GLY A 533 -17.67 -10.37 1.05
C GLY A 533 -19.15 -10.42 0.65
N LEU A 534 -19.61 -9.47 -0.17
CA LEU A 534 -21.00 -9.32 -0.60
C LEU A 534 -21.17 -9.71 -2.07
N LEU A 535 -22.37 -10.10 -2.45
CA LEU A 535 -22.71 -10.47 -3.83
C LEU A 535 -23.41 -9.30 -4.54
N PRO A 536 -22.87 -8.83 -5.71
CA PRO A 536 -23.53 -7.83 -6.52
C PRO A 536 -24.94 -8.26 -6.92
N TYR A 537 -25.86 -7.32 -6.95
CA TYR A 537 -27.31 -7.48 -7.31
C TYR A 537 -28.12 -8.36 -6.35
N LYS A 538 -27.48 -9.11 -5.45
CA LYS A 538 -28.15 -9.90 -4.44
C LYS A 538 -28.16 -9.18 -3.08
N ASP A 539 -26.97 -8.89 -2.55
CA ASP A 539 -26.80 -8.25 -1.25
C ASP A 539 -26.79 -6.73 -1.40
N VAL A 540 -26.18 -6.21 -2.48
CA VAL A 540 -26.08 -4.79 -2.77
C VAL A 540 -26.46 -4.52 -4.24
N GLN A 541 -27.39 -3.60 -4.45
CA GLN A 541 -27.84 -3.20 -5.78
C GLN A 541 -26.88 -2.19 -6.42
N ILE A 542 -26.82 -2.20 -7.77
CA ILE A 542 -26.13 -1.20 -8.58
C ILE A 542 -27.17 -0.46 -9.39
N ALA A 543 -27.26 0.88 -9.20
CA ALA A 543 -28.22 1.73 -9.88
C ALA A 543 -27.54 2.55 -10.98
N PHE A 544 -28.16 2.58 -12.16
CA PHE A 544 -27.70 3.43 -13.27
C PHE A 544 -28.44 4.77 -13.26
N ILE A 545 -27.65 5.87 -13.14
CA ILE A 545 -28.19 7.22 -12.94
C ILE A 545 -28.12 8.13 -14.18
N GLY A 546 -27.62 7.62 -15.32
CA GLY A 546 -27.38 8.40 -16.53
C GLY A 546 -26.04 9.15 -16.52
N LEU A 547 -25.52 9.43 -17.73
CA LEU A 547 -24.30 10.25 -17.89
C LEU A 547 -24.56 11.68 -17.41
N ARG A 548 -23.60 12.24 -16.69
CA ARG A 548 -23.64 13.61 -16.21
C ARG A 548 -23.28 14.59 -17.35
N PRO A 549 -23.69 15.85 -17.27
CA PRO A 549 -23.28 16.86 -18.23
C PRO A 549 -21.76 16.95 -18.36
N GLY A 550 -21.25 16.93 -19.59
CA GLY A 550 -19.84 16.97 -19.89
C GLY A 550 -19.06 15.66 -19.65
N GLU A 551 -19.73 14.58 -19.22
CA GLU A 551 -19.13 13.26 -19.02
C GLU A 551 -19.09 12.48 -20.33
N LYS A 552 -17.91 11.91 -20.67
CA LYS A 552 -17.72 11.00 -21.82
C LYS A 552 -18.00 9.55 -21.43
N LEU A 553 -18.39 8.72 -22.39
CA LEU A 553 -18.47 7.27 -22.22
C LEU A 553 -17.06 6.68 -22.04
N GLU A 554 -16.14 7.09 -22.90
CA GLU A 554 -14.73 6.72 -22.88
C GLU A 554 -13.86 7.97 -22.95
N GLU A 555 -12.70 7.96 -22.26
CA GLU A 555 -11.73 9.06 -22.29
C GLU A 555 -10.64 8.76 -23.32
N GLU A 556 -10.10 9.80 -23.94
CA GLU A 556 -9.04 9.72 -24.93
C GLU A 556 -7.74 10.29 -24.36
N LEU A 557 -6.61 9.67 -24.70
CA LEU A 557 -5.28 10.11 -24.26
C LEU A 557 -4.59 11.03 -25.28
N VAL A 558 -4.92 10.86 -26.56
CA VAL A 558 -4.33 11.56 -27.70
C VAL A 558 -5.44 12.13 -28.56
N GLY A 559 -5.33 13.39 -28.93
CA GLY A 559 -6.32 14.08 -29.75
C GLY A 559 -6.06 13.98 -31.26
N PRO A 560 -7.02 14.35 -32.09
CA PRO A 560 -6.82 14.50 -33.52
C PRO A 560 -5.66 15.47 -33.81
N GLY A 561 -4.72 15.08 -34.67
CA GLY A 561 -3.54 15.87 -35.01
C GLY A 561 -2.44 15.93 -33.94
N GLU A 562 -2.56 15.14 -32.87
CA GLU A 562 -1.47 14.88 -31.91
C GLU A 562 -0.71 13.61 -32.33
N ALA A 563 0.62 13.68 -32.42
CA ALA A 563 1.48 12.52 -32.66
C ALA A 563 2.19 12.13 -31.37
N THR A 564 2.31 10.82 -31.12
CA THR A 564 3.03 10.31 -29.97
C THR A 564 4.46 9.92 -30.32
N ILE A 565 5.42 10.31 -29.50
CA ILE A 565 6.85 9.99 -29.64
C ILE A 565 7.25 9.18 -28.39
N ARG A 566 7.90 8.06 -28.57
CA ARG A 566 8.45 7.26 -27.47
C ARG A 566 9.63 7.99 -26.82
N THR A 567 9.79 7.82 -25.50
CA THR A 567 10.94 8.34 -24.76
C THR A 567 11.87 7.23 -24.32
N SER A 568 12.96 7.62 -23.66
CA SER A 568 13.87 6.68 -22.98
C SER A 568 13.19 5.91 -21.82
N VAL A 569 12.07 6.40 -21.30
CA VAL A 569 11.25 5.75 -20.28
C VAL A 569 10.01 5.14 -20.92
N GLU A 570 9.91 3.81 -20.93
CA GLU A 570 8.87 3.05 -21.63
C GLU A 570 7.44 3.53 -21.33
N LYS A 571 7.18 3.95 -20.10
CA LYS A 571 5.84 4.37 -19.63
C LYS A 571 5.57 5.86 -19.81
N ILE A 572 6.41 6.60 -20.52
CA ILE A 572 6.24 8.02 -20.82
C ILE A 572 6.35 8.23 -22.33
N HIS A 573 5.31 8.78 -22.94
CA HIS A 573 5.29 9.20 -24.31
C HIS A 573 5.25 10.72 -24.39
N LEU A 574 5.84 11.32 -25.42
CA LEU A 574 5.68 12.75 -25.69
C LEU A 574 4.58 12.95 -26.72
N VAL A 575 3.76 13.95 -26.49
CA VAL A 575 2.76 14.36 -27.45
C VAL A 575 3.26 15.63 -28.15
N ASP A 576 3.41 15.54 -29.44
CA ASP A 576 3.70 16.68 -30.32
C ASP A 576 2.40 17.18 -30.93
N ARG A 577 2.17 18.47 -30.79
CA ARG A 577 1.02 19.16 -31.36
C ARG A 577 1.51 20.30 -32.21
N ASN A 578 1.27 20.22 -33.48
CA ASN A 578 1.59 21.27 -34.44
C ASN A 578 0.72 22.52 -34.24
N GLY A 579 1.34 23.68 -34.21
CA GLY A 579 0.67 24.99 -34.19
C GLY A 579 1.30 25.98 -33.20
N ASN A 580 1.77 27.09 -33.73
CA ASN A 580 2.25 28.24 -32.92
C ASN A 580 1.27 29.40 -33.09
N HIS A 581 0.25 29.45 -32.23
CA HIS A 581 -0.75 30.55 -32.26
C HIS A 581 -0.63 31.41 -31.01
N GLY A 582 0.60 31.64 -30.53
CA GLY A 582 0.85 32.27 -29.24
C GLY A 582 0.32 33.73 -29.14
N GLU A 583 0.42 34.53 -30.19
CA GLU A 583 -0.08 35.92 -30.18
C GLU A 583 -1.61 35.96 -30.14
N GLU A 584 -2.27 35.10 -30.90
CA GLU A 584 -3.71 34.99 -30.84
C GLU A 584 -4.17 34.47 -29.47
N LEU A 585 -3.48 33.45 -28.92
CA LEU A 585 -3.71 32.98 -27.58
C LEU A 585 -3.60 34.08 -26.55
N ALA A 586 -2.55 34.89 -26.62
CA ALA A 586 -2.32 36.03 -25.71
C ALA A 586 -3.47 37.05 -25.77
N ARG A 587 -3.96 37.38 -26.96
CA ARG A 587 -5.08 38.30 -27.17
C ARG A 587 -6.38 37.72 -26.58
N ARG A 588 -6.70 36.47 -26.89
CA ARG A 588 -7.91 35.80 -26.40
C ARG A 588 -7.88 35.58 -24.90
N LEU A 589 -6.70 35.31 -24.30
CA LEU A 589 -6.53 35.20 -22.83
C LEU A 589 -6.78 36.54 -22.12
N ARG A 590 -6.36 37.67 -22.70
CA ARG A 590 -6.69 39.01 -22.15
C ARG A 590 -8.20 39.22 -22.09
N TYR A 591 -8.90 38.92 -23.20
CA TYR A 591 -10.34 38.96 -23.24
C TYR A 591 -10.99 38.04 -22.20
N LEU A 592 -10.55 36.76 -22.15
CA LEU A 592 -11.06 35.78 -21.18
C LEU A 592 -10.88 36.26 -19.74
N THR A 593 -9.72 36.85 -19.41
CA THR A 593 -9.44 37.40 -18.09
C THR A 593 -10.40 38.53 -17.72
N GLN A 594 -10.69 39.45 -18.66
CA GLN A 594 -11.61 40.56 -18.44
C GLN A 594 -13.03 40.08 -18.22
N VAL A 595 -13.50 39.11 -19.04
CA VAL A 595 -14.83 38.54 -18.94
C VAL A 595 -15.00 37.77 -17.64
N THR A 596 -13.98 37.00 -17.24
CA THR A 596 -13.97 36.27 -15.97
C THR A 596 -14.07 37.24 -14.77
N ALA A 597 -13.36 38.36 -14.81
CA ALA A 597 -13.42 39.39 -13.76
C ALA A 597 -14.80 40.05 -13.66
N ARG A 598 -15.50 40.19 -14.79
CA ARG A 598 -16.89 40.70 -14.86
C ARG A 598 -17.95 39.67 -14.49
N ARG A 599 -17.57 38.38 -14.32
CA ARG A 599 -18.46 37.26 -14.07
C ARG A 599 -19.55 37.06 -15.15
N ASP A 600 -19.26 37.45 -16.38
CA ASP A 600 -20.19 37.26 -17.53
C ASP A 600 -20.04 35.82 -18.06
N GLU A 601 -20.90 34.92 -17.59
CA GLU A 601 -20.83 33.50 -17.87
C GLU A 601 -21.04 33.21 -19.36
N MET A 602 -21.95 33.91 -20.02
CA MET A 602 -22.23 33.71 -21.46
C MET A 602 -21.06 34.13 -22.34
N ALA A 603 -20.43 35.28 -22.05
CA ALA A 603 -19.24 35.71 -22.77
C ALA A 603 -18.04 34.77 -22.46
N LEU A 604 -18.01 34.19 -21.27
CA LEU A 604 -17.00 33.25 -20.85
C LEU A 604 -17.11 31.91 -21.60
N LEU A 605 -18.31 31.36 -21.76
CA LEU A 605 -18.57 30.16 -22.56
C LEU A 605 -18.17 30.36 -24.03
N ARG A 606 -18.47 31.51 -24.62
CA ARG A 606 -17.99 31.88 -25.97
C ARG A 606 -16.49 31.98 -26.05
N GLY A 607 -15.86 32.54 -25.02
CA GLY A 607 -14.38 32.62 -24.89
C GLY A 607 -13.74 31.26 -24.79
N LEU A 608 -14.31 30.32 -24.01
CA LEU A 608 -13.87 28.95 -23.91
C LEU A 608 -13.95 28.22 -25.25
N THR A 609 -15.09 28.30 -25.96
CA THR A 609 -15.28 27.69 -27.30
C THR A 609 -14.27 28.26 -28.31
N ALA A 610 -14.01 29.57 -28.27
CA ALA A 610 -13.01 30.18 -29.15
C ALA A 610 -11.57 29.69 -28.90
N LEU A 611 -11.21 29.36 -27.64
CA LEU A 611 -9.90 28.86 -27.25
C LEU A 611 -9.77 27.34 -27.29
N ALA A 612 -10.86 26.61 -27.11
CA ALA A 612 -10.97 25.16 -27.19
C ALA A 612 -12.06 24.80 -28.23
N PRO A 613 -11.72 24.72 -29.53
CA PRO A 613 -12.71 24.61 -30.62
C PRO A 613 -13.57 23.36 -30.55
N ASP A 614 -13.05 22.28 -29.93
CA ASP A 614 -13.76 21.01 -29.78
C ASP A 614 -14.77 21.06 -28.62
N TYR A 615 -14.67 22.05 -27.73
CA TYR A 615 -15.57 22.25 -26.61
C TYR A 615 -16.90 22.83 -27.10
N ARG A 616 -17.97 22.14 -26.79
CA ARG A 616 -19.35 22.61 -27.07
C ARG A 616 -20.10 22.68 -25.75
N PRO A 617 -20.44 23.90 -25.28
CA PRO A 617 -21.27 24.05 -24.09
C PRO A 617 -22.60 23.36 -24.29
N GLY A 618 -23.02 22.52 -23.36
CA GLY A 618 -24.36 21.93 -23.40
C GLY A 618 -25.44 23.02 -23.32
N LEU A 619 -26.43 23.01 -24.19
CA LEU A 619 -27.54 23.98 -24.25
C LEU A 619 -28.39 24.02 -22.97
N SER A 620 -28.16 23.09 -22.03
CA SER A 620 -28.94 22.93 -20.81
C SER A 620 -28.34 23.63 -19.56
N MET A 621 -27.16 24.24 -19.67
CA MET A 621 -26.46 24.78 -18.50
C MET A 621 -27.16 25.96 -17.83
N SER A 622 -27.93 26.77 -18.56
CA SER A 622 -28.70 27.88 -17.96
C SER A 622 -30.07 27.45 -17.42
N ARG A 623 -30.44 26.19 -17.54
CA ARG A 623 -31.77 25.68 -17.22
C ARG A 623 -31.79 24.39 -16.42
N TYR A 624 -30.75 24.05 -15.68
CA TYR A 624 -30.88 23.01 -14.67
C TYR A 624 -31.65 23.60 -13.47
N PRO A 625 -32.94 23.27 -13.32
CA PRO A 625 -33.60 23.49 -12.05
C PRO A 625 -32.86 22.62 -11.01
N ALA A 626 -32.78 23.07 -9.80
CA ALA A 626 -32.24 22.35 -8.65
C ALA A 626 -33.01 21.05 -8.31
N ALA A 627 -33.52 20.35 -9.29
CA ALA A 627 -34.33 19.15 -9.21
C ALA A 627 -33.53 17.95 -9.75
N GLY A 628 -32.69 17.38 -8.85
CA GLY A 628 -31.99 16.15 -9.20
C GLY A 628 -31.10 15.61 -8.11
N ILE A 629 -31.03 16.29 -6.98
CA ILE A 629 -30.51 15.71 -5.73
C ILE A 629 -31.65 15.79 -4.71
N GLY A 630 -32.75 15.10 -5.01
CA GLY A 630 -33.75 14.80 -3.99
C GLY A 630 -33.13 13.85 -2.96
N PRO A 631 -33.52 13.98 -1.69
CA PRO A 631 -33.11 13.01 -0.69
C PRO A 631 -33.56 11.62 -1.13
N LEU A 632 -32.68 10.64 -1.04
CA LEU A 632 -33.00 9.22 -1.22
C LEU A 632 -33.93 8.79 -0.07
N THR A 633 -35.21 9.10 -0.19
CA THR A 633 -36.24 8.50 0.65
C THR A 633 -36.73 7.25 -0.06
N GLY A 634 -36.34 6.11 0.49
CA GLY A 634 -36.92 4.83 0.12
C GLY A 634 -38.40 4.77 0.50
N ASN A 635 -39.11 4.10 -0.33
CA ASN A 635 -40.32 3.29 -0.21
C ASN A 635 -41.35 3.63 -1.28
N GLY A 636 -41.74 2.61 -1.98
CA GLY A 636 -42.91 2.65 -2.82
C GLY A 636 -43.03 1.44 -3.73
N ASN A 637 -43.45 0.31 -3.16
CA ASN A 637 -44.10 -0.75 -3.91
C ASN A 637 -45.30 -0.20 -4.68
N GLY A 638 -45.44 -0.56 -5.94
CA GLY A 638 -46.66 -0.23 -6.69
C GLY A 638 -46.64 -0.89 -8.07
N HIS A 639 -47.17 -2.09 -8.16
CA HIS A 639 -47.64 -2.68 -9.42
C HIS A 639 -48.77 -1.82 -10.02
N GLY A 640 -48.79 -1.68 -11.33
CA GLY A 640 -49.97 -1.14 -12.04
C GLY A 640 -49.76 -1.07 -13.54
N ASN A 641 -50.21 -2.10 -14.27
CA ASN A 641 -50.52 -2.10 -15.68
C ASN A 641 -51.66 -1.11 -16.00
N GLY A 642 -51.64 -0.50 -17.17
CA GLY A 642 -52.82 0.12 -17.71
C GLY A 642 -52.59 0.95 -18.96
N HIS A 643 -52.98 0.40 -20.12
CA HIS A 643 -53.20 1.09 -21.38
C HIS A 643 -54.31 2.14 -21.28
N SER A 644 -54.26 3.26 -21.95
CA SER A 644 -55.04 3.59 -23.16
C SER A 644 -55.27 5.09 -23.38
N ASN A 645 -55.20 5.47 -24.60
CA ASN A 645 -55.70 6.59 -25.38
C ASN A 645 -56.83 7.46 -24.79
N GLY A 646 -56.81 8.76 -25.11
CA GLY A 646 -58.02 9.51 -25.24
C GLY A 646 -57.89 11.03 -25.18
N HIS A 647 -58.24 11.64 -26.30
CA HIS A 647 -58.44 13.05 -26.58
C HIS A 647 -59.36 13.78 -25.61
N GLY A 648 -59.18 15.09 -25.45
CA GLY A 648 -60.28 16.00 -25.16
C GLY A 648 -59.90 17.27 -24.36
N ARG A 649 -59.85 18.39 -25.03
CA ARG A 649 -60.13 19.75 -24.47
C ARG A 649 -61.63 20.02 -24.69
N PRO A 650 -62.26 21.08 -24.20
CA PRO A 650 -61.92 22.14 -23.26
C PRO A 650 -63.08 22.59 -22.30
N ASN A 651 -62.84 23.69 -21.60
CA ASN A 651 -63.76 24.68 -21.01
C ASN A 651 -64.33 24.45 -19.61
N GLY A 652 -64.03 25.37 -18.72
CA GLY A 652 -65.02 26.43 -18.36
C GLY A 652 -65.19 26.61 -16.87
N ASN A 653 -64.87 27.81 -16.42
CA ASN A 653 -65.56 28.62 -15.38
C ASN A 653 -65.88 28.07 -13.98
N GLY A 654 -65.36 28.72 -12.94
CA GLY A 654 -66.29 29.53 -12.18
C GLY A 654 -66.28 29.34 -10.64
N HIS A 655 -66.06 30.43 -9.92
CA HIS A 655 -66.53 30.82 -8.55
C HIS A 655 -65.85 30.23 -7.30
N ALA A 656 -65.09 31.00 -6.59
CA ALA A 656 -65.41 31.89 -5.45
C ALA A 656 -66.20 31.26 -4.28
N SER A 657 -65.62 31.25 -3.12
CA SER A 657 -66.09 31.79 -1.80
C SER A 657 -65.23 31.15 -0.67
N THR A 658 -64.50 31.94 0.04
CA THR A 658 -64.74 32.68 1.32
C THR A 658 -65.02 31.82 2.55
N ASN A 659 -64.35 32.29 3.58
CA ASN A 659 -64.51 32.10 5.05
C ASN A 659 -63.56 31.02 5.64
N GLY A 660 -62.75 31.34 6.62
CA GLY A 660 -62.78 32.36 7.68
C GLY A 660 -62.78 31.66 9.05
N HIS A 661 -61.88 32.05 9.87
CA HIS A 661 -61.78 32.01 11.37
C HIS A 661 -60.53 31.30 11.83
N ALA A 662 -59.51 31.95 12.43
CA ALA A 662 -59.42 32.76 13.66
C ALA A 662 -59.70 31.97 14.97
N SER A 663 -58.67 31.83 15.75
CA SER A 663 -58.53 32.08 17.20
C SER A 663 -57.30 31.37 17.75
N THR A 664 -56.29 32.05 18.18
CA THR A 664 -56.02 32.76 19.47
C THR A 664 -55.91 31.86 20.69
N ASN A 665 -54.85 32.16 21.40
CA ASN A 665 -54.49 32.05 22.83
C ASN A 665 -53.36 31.07 23.11
N GLY A 666 -52.25 31.41 23.72
CA GLY A 666 -51.95 32.49 24.65
C GLY A 666 -51.52 31.89 25.99
N HIS A 667 -50.45 32.44 26.51
CA HIS A 667 -49.88 32.37 27.85
C HIS A 667 -48.59 31.55 27.97
N ALA A 668 -47.41 32.11 28.23
CA ALA A 668 -46.90 33.07 29.21
C ALA A 668 -46.82 32.51 30.65
N HIS A 669 -45.68 32.79 31.20
CA HIS A 669 -45.22 32.77 32.62
C HIS A 669 -44.24 31.66 32.94
N ASP A 670 -43.25 31.86 33.76
CA ASP A 670 -42.53 32.97 34.38
C ASP A 670 -41.42 32.37 35.25
N ALA A 671 -40.34 33.07 35.34
CA ALA A 671 -39.47 33.39 36.48
C ALA A 671 -39.07 32.36 37.57
N GLY A 672 -37.86 32.53 38.00
CA GLY A 672 -37.32 32.27 39.32
C GLY A 672 -35.96 31.61 39.29
N GLN A 673 -34.90 32.29 39.35
CA GLN A 673 -34.14 33.00 40.38
C GLN A 673 -33.50 32.10 41.44
N GLU A 674 -32.23 32.44 41.63
CA GLU A 674 -31.35 32.37 42.82
C GLU A 674 -30.59 31.07 43.01
N GLY A 675 -29.32 31.11 43.24
CA GLY A 675 -28.28 31.85 43.92
C GLY A 675 -27.18 30.86 44.19
N GLY A 676 -25.91 31.13 44.07
CA GLY A 676 -25.09 32.02 44.80
C GLY A 676 -23.85 31.28 45.33
N ASN A 677 -22.73 31.92 45.30
CA ASN A 677 -21.45 31.66 46.01
C ASN A 677 -20.51 30.67 45.31
N GLY A 678 -19.27 31.02 44.94
CA GLY A 678 -18.35 32.03 45.47
C GLY A 678 -17.08 31.36 45.97
N ASN A 679 -15.97 31.74 45.38
CA ASN A 679 -14.54 31.65 45.79
C ASN A 679 -13.70 31.10 44.64
N GLY A 680 -12.86 31.79 43.96
CA GLY A 680 -11.87 32.77 44.42
C GLY A 680 -10.54 32.07 44.69
N HIS A 681 -9.70 31.97 43.62
CA HIS A 681 -8.26 32.13 43.85
C HIS A 681 -7.56 32.51 42.54
N ARG A 682 -6.84 33.58 42.62
CA ARG A 682 -5.96 34.20 41.62
C ARG A 682 -4.54 33.59 41.70
N PRO A 683 -3.69 33.91 40.73
CA PRO A 683 -2.61 33.08 40.25
C PRO A 683 -1.27 33.36 40.94
N ASP A 684 -0.36 32.40 40.87
CA ASP A 684 1.03 32.59 41.23
C ASP A 684 1.97 32.47 40.03
N GLN A 685 2.94 33.27 40.11
CA GLN A 685 3.95 33.80 39.22
C GLN A 685 4.94 32.75 38.73
N VAL A 686 5.41 33.04 37.50
CA VAL A 686 6.61 32.53 36.84
C VAL A 686 7.86 33.00 37.57
N PRO A 687 8.94 32.25 37.67
CA PRO A 687 10.30 32.79 37.67
C PRO A 687 11.08 32.44 36.40
N ALA A 688 11.75 33.45 35.90
CA ALA A 688 12.70 33.44 34.78
C ALA A 688 14.01 32.73 35.11
N PRO A 689 14.82 32.34 34.09
CA PRO A 689 16.04 31.56 34.27
C PRO A 689 17.25 32.46 34.57
N ALA A 690 18.14 31.92 35.40
CA ALA A 690 19.46 32.48 35.65
C ALA A 690 20.50 31.98 34.66
N GLU A 691 21.30 32.89 34.15
CA GLU A 691 22.54 32.72 33.41
C GLU A 691 23.67 32.15 34.31
N GLY A 692 24.63 31.47 33.65
CA GLY A 692 25.95 31.12 34.16
C GLY A 692 26.47 29.87 33.50
N GLY A 693 27.34 29.84 32.54
CA GLY A 693 28.74 30.22 32.62
C GLY A 693 29.58 28.94 32.81
N GLY A 694 30.32 28.51 31.77
CA GLY A 694 31.30 27.45 31.80
C GLY A 694 31.39 26.71 30.48
#